data_03fb20abed9417a5bb2f80600e909c67
#
_entry.id   03fb20abed9417a5bb2f80600e909c67
#
_cell.length_a   1.000
_cell.length_b   1.000
_cell.length_c   1.000
_cell.angle_alpha   90.00
_cell.angle_beta   90.00
_cell.angle_gamma   90.00
#
_symmetry.space_group_name_H-M   'P 1'
#
loop_
_entity.id
_entity.type
_entity.pdbx_description
1 polymer ?
#
loop_
_entity_poly.entity_id
_entity_poly.type
_entity_poly.pdbx_seq_one_letter_code
_entity_poly.pdbx_strand_id
1 'polypeptide(L)'
;MQQVSKQLIKGLPRRIALMLLDCGLIVLCYWLAVMLRFESGDAYRRVEILRAMAPMLLYVLPIYMIVFWFGGLYEIMWEYAGMRDLARLTCLSGLATGIIMLFDLIYHSRPISGAVLIFGAVFNTAAIAGVRFLWRLVLTMRNAKANKPEDNTPLLIVGAGNAGAWAVNLCKTKNQSFGNPVCIVDDDLTKKGLRVQGVPVRGTISDIPELVRKYHILEIVIAITTVKGDRLSEIINLCNSTHCRVRMISDPQAVDENGNPVAAGFRELNTADFLSRDEIQLNNAQISEYLHDKIVLVTGGGGSIGSELCRQIMRYQPRRLLIFDIYENCAYELETELKNKYGPEAPVITLIGSIRDKARLDEVFDTYQPSVVFHAAAHKHVPLMEISPAEAVKNNVFGTKNLLTSAAEHGVERFVQLSTDKAVNPTNVMGCTKRLCEMLIQTFSRATSMTCVAVRFGNVLGSHGSVIPLFEEQIKRGGPVTITHPDIVRYFMTITEAAQLVLQAGGLAKGGSIYVLDMGEPVKIMDLANRLIRFYGYEPGVNMQVKVTGLRPGEKLYEELLMDSEQDKMAKTAHNKIFIAPPMQIDLEKFYTDLQRLKDSALHNSDEVVDVLQEMVPTYHPNRRVRADHTVVAATGNTALFSREEIAQKLRETEHPAEEG
;
A
#
# COMPACT_ATOMS: atom_id res chain seq x y z
N MET A 1 21.46 28.46 -24.03
CA MET A 1 21.07 28.96 -25.36
C MET A 1 21.42 28.01 -26.52
N GLN A 2 22.60 27.39 -26.59
CA GLN A 2 22.96 26.48 -27.70
C GLN A 2 22.20 25.16 -27.80
N GLN A 3 21.69 24.58 -26.68
CA GLN A 3 20.87 23.37 -26.74
C GLN A 3 19.43 23.63 -27.22
N VAL A 4 18.86 24.78 -26.90
CA VAL A 4 17.49 25.18 -27.32
C VAL A 4 17.49 25.45 -28.84
N SER A 5 18.57 26.03 -29.41
CA SER A 5 18.66 26.27 -30.85
C SER A 5 18.79 24.99 -31.68
N LYS A 6 19.48 23.94 -31.16
CA LYS A 6 19.60 22.65 -31.86
C LYS A 6 18.28 21.83 -31.88
N GLN A 7 17.42 21.97 -30.86
CA GLN A 7 16.09 21.31 -30.86
C GLN A 7 15.09 22.02 -31.80
N LEU A 8 15.16 23.35 -31.92
CA LEU A 8 14.35 24.12 -32.87
C LEU A 8 14.66 23.76 -34.33
N ILE A 9 15.93 23.52 -34.67
CA ILE A 9 16.35 23.17 -36.01
C ILE A 9 15.92 21.76 -36.43
N LYS A 10 15.86 20.78 -35.52
CA LYS A 10 15.39 19.41 -35.83
C LYS A 10 13.90 19.31 -36.19
N GLY A 11 13.06 20.23 -35.72
CA GLY A 11 11.62 20.25 -36.03
C GLY A 11 11.25 21.06 -37.28
N LEU A 12 12.18 21.86 -37.82
CA LEU A 12 11.92 22.77 -38.92
C LEU A 12 11.46 22.09 -40.22
N PRO A 13 12.05 20.97 -40.69
CA PRO A 13 11.62 20.33 -41.92
C PRO A 13 10.18 19.78 -41.83
N ARG A 14 9.76 19.31 -40.67
CA ARG A 14 8.38 18.84 -40.42
C ARG A 14 7.38 20.00 -40.47
N ARG A 15 7.71 21.14 -39.87
CA ARG A 15 6.85 22.34 -39.85
C ARG A 15 6.65 22.87 -41.27
N ILE A 16 7.73 22.94 -42.05
CA ILE A 16 7.69 23.38 -43.44
C ILE A 16 6.84 22.44 -44.30
N ALA A 17 6.99 21.13 -44.14
CA ALA A 17 6.20 20.15 -44.88
C ALA A 17 4.70 20.28 -44.57
N LEU A 18 4.31 20.48 -43.30
CA LEU A 18 2.91 20.73 -42.91
C LEU A 18 2.39 22.06 -43.49
N MET A 19 3.20 23.11 -43.50
CA MET A 19 2.82 24.40 -44.09
C MET A 19 2.58 24.27 -45.60
N LEU A 20 3.43 23.55 -46.31
CA LEU A 20 3.25 23.31 -47.76
C LEU A 20 2.00 22.49 -48.04
N LEU A 21 1.72 21.47 -47.22
CA LEU A 21 0.51 20.69 -47.32
C LEU A 21 -0.76 21.54 -47.08
N ASP A 22 -0.77 22.34 -46.01
CA ASP A 22 -1.86 23.25 -45.71
C ASP A 22 -2.07 24.30 -46.80
N CYS A 23 -0.99 24.88 -47.38
CA CYS A 23 -1.08 25.77 -48.54
C CYS A 23 -1.80 25.08 -49.72
N GLY A 24 -1.41 23.84 -50.04
CA GLY A 24 -2.05 23.08 -51.11
C GLY A 24 -3.52 22.82 -50.86
N LEU A 25 -3.86 22.47 -49.62
CA LEU A 25 -5.26 22.26 -49.20
C LEU A 25 -6.09 23.53 -49.29
N ILE A 26 -5.56 24.65 -48.82
CA ILE A 26 -6.23 25.97 -48.92
C ILE A 26 -6.54 26.30 -50.39
N VAL A 27 -5.57 26.19 -51.26
CA VAL A 27 -5.77 26.45 -52.70
C VAL A 27 -6.87 25.55 -53.28
N LEU A 28 -6.80 24.25 -52.98
CA LEU A 28 -7.78 23.26 -53.45
C LEU A 28 -9.19 23.57 -52.95
N CYS A 29 -9.31 23.92 -51.64
CA CYS A 29 -10.61 24.19 -51.01
C CYS A 29 -11.24 25.47 -51.54
N TYR A 30 -10.46 26.50 -51.78
CA TYR A 30 -10.97 27.75 -52.41
C TYR A 30 -11.37 27.51 -53.87
N TRP A 31 -10.57 26.73 -54.63
CA TRP A 31 -10.94 26.31 -55.96
C TRP A 31 -12.27 25.55 -55.99
N LEU A 32 -12.44 24.58 -55.08
CA LEU A 32 -13.68 23.81 -54.93
C LEU A 32 -14.85 24.71 -54.56
N ALA A 33 -14.66 25.65 -53.63
CA ALA A 33 -15.71 26.64 -53.27
C ALA A 33 -16.18 27.47 -54.44
N VAL A 34 -15.31 27.88 -55.34
CA VAL A 34 -15.65 28.59 -56.60
C VAL A 34 -16.42 27.67 -57.52
N MET A 35 -15.98 26.41 -57.70
CA MET A 35 -16.68 25.42 -58.54
C MET A 35 -18.08 25.13 -58.09
N LEU A 36 -18.32 24.99 -56.78
CA LEU A 36 -19.63 24.72 -56.21
C LEU A 36 -20.57 25.91 -56.23
N ARG A 37 -20.01 27.13 -56.16
CA ARG A 37 -20.85 28.37 -56.16
C ARG A 37 -21.41 28.72 -57.52
N PHE A 38 -20.71 28.36 -58.59
CA PHE A 38 -21.06 28.70 -59.97
C PHE A 38 -21.35 27.42 -60.75
N GLU A 39 -22.64 27.03 -60.80
CA GLU A 39 -23.14 25.84 -61.51
C GLU A 39 -23.07 26.01 -63.05
N SER A 40 -23.32 24.93 -63.78
CA SER A 40 -22.98 24.67 -65.19
C SER A 40 -23.48 25.64 -66.26
N GLY A 41 -24.12 26.76 -65.93
CA GLY A 41 -24.58 27.77 -66.90
C GLY A 41 -23.65 28.91 -67.24
N ASP A 42 -22.68 29.24 -66.38
CA ASP A 42 -21.83 30.45 -66.44
C ASP A 42 -20.35 30.16 -66.64
N ALA A 43 -19.97 29.44 -67.67
CA ALA A 43 -18.59 29.07 -67.95
C ALA A 43 -17.65 30.28 -68.08
N TYR A 44 -18.15 31.39 -68.65
CA TYR A 44 -17.39 32.65 -68.82
C TYR A 44 -17.09 33.28 -67.42
N ARG A 45 -18.05 33.37 -66.55
CA ARG A 45 -17.86 33.87 -65.17
C ARG A 45 -16.92 33.01 -64.33
N ARG A 46 -16.93 31.70 -64.50
CA ARG A 46 -15.97 30.82 -63.81
C ARG A 46 -14.53 31.11 -64.17
N VAL A 47 -14.24 31.28 -65.46
CA VAL A 47 -12.89 31.59 -65.96
C VAL A 47 -12.41 32.94 -65.43
N GLU A 48 -13.30 33.95 -65.41
CA GLU A 48 -13.00 35.27 -64.87
C GLU A 48 -12.70 35.25 -63.37
N ILE A 49 -13.50 34.51 -62.59
CA ILE A 49 -13.30 34.37 -61.14
C ILE A 49 -12.04 33.53 -60.84
N LEU A 50 -11.74 32.49 -61.61
CA LEU A 50 -10.50 31.72 -61.48
C LEU A 50 -9.29 32.59 -61.78
N ARG A 51 -9.38 33.52 -62.73
CA ARG A 51 -8.31 34.51 -62.98
C ARG A 51 -8.18 35.48 -61.82
N ALA A 52 -9.29 35.90 -61.19
CA ALA A 52 -9.30 36.77 -60.02
C ALA A 52 -8.80 36.06 -58.74
N MET A 53 -8.83 34.72 -58.70
CA MET A 53 -8.34 33.93 -57.57
C MET A 53 -6.83 34.02 -57.41
N ALA A 54 -6.07 34.11 -58.49
CA ALA A 54 -4.57 34.14 -58.40
C ALA A 54 -4.05 35.33 -57.55
N PRO A 55 -4.49 36.60 -57.79
CA PRO A 55 -4.06 37.71 -56.94
C PRO A 55 -4.62 37.60 -55.50
N MET A 56 -5.81 37.01 -55.31
CA MET A 56 -6.40 36.80 -53.98
C MET A 56 -5.55 35.79 -53.15
N LEU A 57 -5.08 34.69 -53.75
CA LEU A 57 -4.23 33.72 -53.04
C LEU A 57 -2.93 34.32 -52.54
N LEU A 58 -2.41 35.39 -53.16
CA LEU A 58 -1.20 36.10 -52.73
C LEU A 58 -1.33 36.70 -51.32
N TYR A 59 -2.53 37.07 -50.87
CA TYR A 59 -2.74 37.58 -49.52
C TYR A 59 -3.46 36.57 -48.62
N VAL A 60 -4.30 35.70 -49.17
CA VAL A 60 -5.03 34.68 -48.39
C VAL A 60 -4.05 33.68 -47.79
N LEU A 61 -3.11 33.12 -48.58
CA LEU A 61 -2.15 32.14 -48.08
C LEU A 61 -1.26 32.69 -46.95
N PRO A 62 -0.62 33.86 -47.09
CA PRO A 62 0.19 34.44 -46.02
C PRO A 62 -0.64 34.69 -44.74
N ILE A 63 -1.89 35.19 -44.85
CA ILE A 63 -2.70 35.45 -43.68
C ILE A 63 -3.02 34.16 -42.93
N TYR A 64 -3.43 33.08 -43.61
CA TYR A 64 -3.62 31.77 -42.98
C TYR A 64 -2.35 31.24 -42.34
N MET A 65 -1.22 31.31 -43.06
CA MET A 65 0.06 30.82 -42.55
C MET A 65 0.54 31.57 -41.32
N ILE A 66 0.39 32.90 -41.32
CA ILE A 66 0.74 33.75 -40.16
C ILE A 66 -0.17 33.41 -38.96
N VAL A 67 -1.49 33.36 -39.17
CA VAL A 67 -2.43 33.04 -38.10
C VAL A 67 -2.19 31.65 -37.54
N PHE A 68 -1.94 30.66 -38.39
CA PHE A 68 -1.68 29.28 -37.95
C PHE A 68 -0.32 29.15 -37.24
N TRP A 69 0.69 29.89 -37.71
CA TRP A 69 2.02 29.95 -37.08
C TRP A 69 1.95 30.54 -35.67
N PHE A 70 1.44 31.76 -35.54
CA PHE A 70 1.30 32.40 -34.22
C PHE A 70 0.25 31.72 -33.33
N GLY A 71 -0.73 31.11 -33.94
CA GLY A 71 -1.70 30.23 -33.24
C GLY A 71 -1.08 28.93 -32.75
N GLY A 72 0.19 28.61 -33.04
CA GLY A 72 0.89 27.41 -32.57
C GLY A 72 0.38 26.09 -33.16
N LEU A 73 -0.33 26.14 -34.32
CA LEU A 73 -0.91 24.96 -34.96
C LEU A 73 0.14 23.96 -35.45
N TYR A 74 1.34 24.42 -35.80
CA TYR A 74 2.47 23.59 -36.25
C TYR A 74 3.32 23.02 -35.11
N GLU A 75 3.02 23.36 -33.86
CA GLU A 75 3.66 22.82 -32.66
C GLU A 75 2.91 21.63 -32.07
N ILE A 76 1.65 21.46 -32.49
CA ILE A 76 0.80 20.36 -32.01
C ILE A 76 1.31 19.02 -32.56
N MET A 77 1.47 18.04 -31.66
CA MET A 77 1.69 16.64 -32.03
C MET A 77 0.34 15.99 -32.38
N TRP A 78 -0.03 16.01 -33.66
CA TRP A 78 -1.33 15.55 -34.13
C TRP A 78 -1.60 14.05 -33.86
N GLU A 79 -0.61 13.29 -33.52
CA GLU A 79 -0.73 11.92 -33.05
C GLU A 79 -1.56 11.84 -31.74
N TYR A 80 -1.47 12.87 -30.89
CA TYR A 80 -2.16 12.95 -29.59
C TYR A 80 -3.25 14.02 -29.56
N ALA A 81 -3.55 14.68 -30.68
CA ALA A 81 -4.48 15.79 -30.75
C ALA A 81 -5.90 15.38 -30.28
N GLY A 82 -6.51 16.20 -29.44
CA GLY A 82 -7.84 16.01 -28.88
C GLY A 82 -8.88 16.98 -29.42
N MET A 83 -10.07 17.01 -28.81
CA MET A 83 -11.16 17.94 -29.15
C MET A 83 -10.75 19.42 -29.01
N ARG A 84 -9.87 19.74 -28.07
CA ARG A 84 -9.35 21.11 -27.86
C ARG A 84 -8.52 21.61 -29.05
N ASP A 85 -7.75 20.72 -29.66
CA ASP A 85 -6.90 21.07 -30.80
C ASP A 85 -7.74 21.26 -32.07
N LEU A 86 -8.82 20.49 -32.21
CA LEU A 86 -9.80 20.69 -33.28
C LEU A 86 -10.54 22.02 -33.12
N ALA A 87 -10.97 22.35 -31.91
CA ALA A 87 -11.59 23.65 -31.62
C ALA A 87 -10.63 24.81 -31.92
N ARG A 88 -9.35 24.66 -31.56
CA ARG A 88 -8.29 25.65 -31.85
C ARG A 88 -8.11 25.86 -33.35
N LEU A 89 -8.06 24.78 -34.15
CA LEU A 89 -7.99 24.86 -35.61
C LEU A 89 -9.19 25.63 -36.17
N THR A 90 -10.40 25.32 -35.71
CA THR A 90 -11.63 25.98 -36.17
C THR A 90 -11.63 27.47 -35.84
N CYS A 91 -11.24 27.85 -34.61
CA CYS A 91 -11.13 29.25 -34.19
C CYS A 91 -10.09 30.02 -35.02
N LEU A 92 -8.90 29.42 -35.26
CA LEU A 92 -7.85 30.05 -36.04
C LEU A 92 -8.25 30.22 -37.52
N SER A 93 -8.93 29.23 -38.10
CA SER A 93 -9.49 29.32 -39.46
C SER A 93 -10.54 30.44 -39.56
N GLY A 94 -11.44 30.54 -38.57
CA GLY A 94 -12.42 31.64 -38.50
C GLY A 94 -11.77 33.01 -38.38
N LEU A 95 -10.74 33.14 -37.52
CA LEU A 95 -9.98 34.36 -37.34
C LEU A 95 -9.27 34.80 -38.66
N ALA A 96 -8.59 33.85 -39.32
CA ALA A 96 -7.94 34.13 -40.60
C ALA A 96 -8.94 34.60 -41.65
N THR A 97 -10.10 33.93 -41.74
CA THR A 97 -11.17 34.32 -42.67
C THR A 97 -11.72 35.70 -42.34
N GLY A 98 -11.93 36.02 -41.07
CA GLY A 98 -12.38 37.35 -40.61
C GLY A 98 -11.41 38.46 -41.00
N ILE A 99 -10.10 38.21 -40.87
CA ILE A 99 -9.03 39.16 -41.31
C ILE A 99 -9.08 39.35 -42.83
N ILE A 100 -9.27 38.27 -43.59
CA ILE A 100 -9.38 38.35 -45.06
C ILE A 100 -10.62 39.17 -45.46
N MET A 101 -11.77 38.93 -44.85
CA MET A 101 -12.97 39.68 -45.11
C MET A 101 -12.85 41.17 -44.78
N LEU A 102 -12.18 41.49 -43.66
CA LEU A 102 -11.89 42.85 -43.26
C LEU A 102 -10.93 43.53 -44.25
N PHE A 103 -9.91 42.83 -44.71
CA PHE A 103 -9.00 43.30 -45.72
C PHE A 103 -9.71 43.66 -47.04
N ASP A 104 -10.57 42.73 -47.53
CA ASP A 104 -11.38 42.94 -48.73
C ASP A 104 -12.34 44.14 -48.59
N LEU A 105 -12.88 44.35 -47.39
CA LEU A 105 -13.77 45.48 -47.10
C LEU A 105 -13.02 46.85 -47.17
N ILE A 106 -11.81 46.90 -46.61
CA ILE A 106 -11.00 48.14 -46.53
C ILE A 106 -10.45 48.52 -47.90
N TYR A 107 -9.94 47.55 -48.65
CA TYR A 107 -9.31 47.85 -49.94
C TYR A 107 -10.28 47.92 -51.15
N HIS A 108 -11.61 47.79 -50.89
CA HIS A 108 -12.67 47.81 -51.92
C HIS A 108 -12.40 46.85 -53.11
N SER A 109 -11.51 45.90 -52.92
CA SER A 109 -11.22 44.87 -53.90
C SER A 109 -12.13 43.66 -53.64
N ARG A 110 -13.37 43.70 -54.15
CA ARG A 110 -14.29 42.56 -54.05
C ARG A 110 -14.23 41.68 -55.30
N PRO A 111 -13.14 41.01 -55.61
CA PRO A 111 -13.07 40.13 -56.78
C PRO A 111 -13.94 38.88 -56.62
N ILE A 112 -14.26 38.48 -55.35
CA ILE A 112 -14.94 37.23 -55.04
C ILE A 112 -16.07 37.48 -54.04
N SER A 113 -17.17 36.74 -54.19
CA SER A 113 -18.33 36.80 -53.29
C SER A 113 -17.94 36.33 -51.87
N GLY A 114 -18.42 37.05 -50.84
CA GLY A 114 -18.22 36.67 -49.43
C GLY A 114 -18.64 35.20 -49.12
N ALA A 115 -19.62 34.70 -49.89
CA ALA A 115 -20.03 33.28 -49.77
C ALA A 115 -18.90 32.32 -50.13
N VAL A 116 -18.04 32.63 -51.13
CA VAL A 116 -16.91 31.78 -51.50
C VAL A 116 -15.83 31.80 -50.42
N LEU A 117 -15.66 32.94 -49.73
CA LEU A 117 -14.74 33.01 -48.59
C LEU A 117 -15.18 32.13 -47.42
N ILE A 118 -16.49 32.15 -47.11
CA ILE A 118 -17.06 31.33 -46.05
C ILE A 118 -17.02 29.84 -46.40
N PHE A 119 -17.46 29.45 -47.61
CA PHE A 119 -17.37 28.04 -48.05
C PHE A 119 -15.91 27.55 -48.11
N GLY A 120 -15.01 28.40 -48.63
CA GLY A 120 -13.57 28.09 -48.63
C GLY A 120 -13.00 27.86 -47.25
N ALA A 121 -13.39 28.66 -46.25
CA ALA A 121 -13.01 28.48 -44.86
C ALA A 121 -13.55 27.19 -44.24
N VAL A 122 -14.82 26.86 -44.50
CA VAL A 122 -15.43 25.60 -43.99
C VAL A 122 -14.75 24.38 -44.60
N PHE A 123 -14.58 24.37 -45.93
CA PHE A 123 -13.88 23.26 -46.62
C PHE A 123 -12.43 23.13 -46.20
N ASN A 124 -11.74 24.25 -46.06
CA ASN A 124 -10.34 24.29 -45.60
C ASN A 124 -10.21 23.69 -44.19
N THR A 125 -11.06 24.13 -43.24
CA THR A 125 -11.04 23.59 -41.88
C THR A 125 -11.33 22.08 -41.87
N ALA A 126 -12.33 21.63 -42.63
CA ALA A 126 -12.70 20.23 -42.75
C ALA A 126 -11.57 19.41 -43.42
N ALA A 127 -10.95 19.92 -44.47
CA ALA A 127 -9.87 19.24 -45.18
C ALA A 127 -8.61 19.09 -44.30
N ILE A 128 -8.17 20.17 -43.67
CA ILE A 128 -7.01 20.15 -42.77
C ILE A 128 -7.28 19.20 -41.59
N ALA A 129 -8.45 19.28 -40.94
CA ALA A 129 -8.82 18.36 -39.87
C ALA A 129 -8.88 16.91 -40.36
N GLY A 130 -9.50 16.68 -41.52
CA GLY A 130 -9.63 15.36 -42.15
C GLY A 130 -8.29 14.69 -42.46
N VAL A 131 -7.38 15.40 -43.10
CA VAL A 131 -6.04 14.88 -43.43
C VAL A 131 -5.26 14.54 -42.17
N ARG A 132 -5.30 15.39 -41.14
CA ARG A 132 -4.61 15.16 -39.88
C ARG A 132 -5.24 14.01 -39.10
N PHE A 133 -6.57 13.87 -39.11
CA PHE A 133 -7.26 12.73 -38.51
C PHE A 133 -6.96 11.42 -39.25
N LEU A 134 -6.94 11.44 -40.60
CA LEU A 134 -6.58 10.27 -41.40
C LEU A 134 -5.15 9.82 -41.14
N TRP A 135 -4.21 10.77 -41.02
CA TRP A 135 -2.84 10.47 -40.65
C TRP A 135 -2.74 9.79 -39.29
N ARG A 136 -3.47 10.30 -38.29
CA ARG A 136 -3.59 9.67 -36.97
C ARG A 136 -4.15 8.25 -37.06
N LEU A 137 -5.20 8.04 -37.86
CA LEU A 137 -5.83 6.74 -38.06
C LEU A 137 -4.84 5.74 -38.67
N VAL A 138 -4.10 6.14 -39.71
CA VAL A 138 -3.07 5.31 -40.38
C VAL A 138 -1.95 4.94 -39.40
N LEU A 139 -1.46 5.91 -38.62
CA LEU A 139 -0.44 5.64 -37.59
C LEU A 139 -0.96 4.69 -36.52
N THR A 140 -2.19 4.89 -36.03
CA THR A 140 -2.83 4.02 -35.06
C THR A 140 -2.99 2.59 -35.60
N MET A 141 -3.41 2.45 -36.86
CA MET A 141 -3.55 1.14 -37.52
C MET A 141 -2.19 0.45 -37.75
N ARG A 142 -1.16 1.20 -38.16
CA ARG A 142 0.20 0.65 -38.29
C ARG A 142 0.77 0.22 -36.94
N ASN A 143 0.57 1.02 -35.90
CA ASN A 143 1.00 0.70 -34.55
C ASN A 143 0.24 -0.50 -33.97
N ALA A 144 -1.05 -0.63 -34.25
CA ALA A 144 -1.83 -1.80 -33.87
C ALA A 144 -1.37 -3.10 -34.56
N LYS A 145 -0.92 -3.02 -35.82
CA LYS A 145 -0.36 -4.20 -36.54
C LYS A 145 1.06 -4.58 -36.09
N ALA A 146 1.86 -3.61 -35.64
CA ALA A 146 3.22 -3.84 -35.14
C ALA A 146 3.23 -4.38 -33.70
N ASN A 147 2.14 -4.26 -32.98
CA ASN A 147 1.96 -4.68 -31.60
C ASN A 147 1.03 -5.90 -31.53
N LYS A 148 1.46 -7.06 -31.99
CA LYS A 148 0.94 -8.30 -31.43
C LYS A 148 1.52 -8.39 -30.02
N PRO A 149 0.70 -8.46 -28.94
CA PRO A 149 1.22 -8.72 -27.60
C PRO A 149 1.97 -10.06 -27.66
N GLU A 150 3.19 -10.08 -27.14
CA GLU A 150 3.96 -11.32 -26.97
C GLU A 150 3.24 -12.29 -26.02
N ASP A 151 2.41 -11.77 -25.12
CA ASP A 151 1.56 -12.52 -24.21
C ASP A 151 0.10 -12.46 -24.69
N ASN A 152 -0.37 -13.55 -25.28
CA ASN A 152 -1.74 -13.68 -25.80
C ASN A 152 -2.68 -14.36 -24.79
N THR A 153 -2.36 -14.33 -23.50
CA THR A 153 -3.17 -14.93 -22.42
C THR A 153 -4.57 -14.31 -22.41
N PRO A 154 -5.64 -15.10 -22.63
CA PRO A 154 -7.00 -14.58 -22.64
C PRO A 154 -7.41 -14.14 -21.22
N LEU A 155 -7.86 -12.88 -21.10
CA LEU A 155 -8.12 -12.20 -19.86
C LEU A 155 -9.57 -11.69 -19.79
N LEU A 156 -10.19 -11.85 -18.61
CA LEU A 156 -11.49 -11.26 -18.26
C LEU A 156 -11.28 -10.11 -17.29
N ILE A 157 -11.96 -8.97 -17.52
CA ILE A 157 -11.91 -7.82 -16.63
C ILE A 157 -13.23 -7.72 -15.86
N VAL A 158 -13.16 -7.58 -14.55
CA VAL A 158 -14.32 -7.38 -13.66
C VAL A 158 -14.45 -5.89 -13.36
N GLY A 159 -15.52 -5.27 -13.88
CA GLY A 159 -15.81 -3.85 -13.77
C GLY A 159 -15.65 -3.10 -15.11
N ALA A 160 -16.72 -2.45 -15.57
CA ALA A 160 -16.79 -1.66 -16.80
C ALA A 160 -16.83 -0.13 -16.52
N GLY A 161 -16.25 0.30 -15.41
CA GLY A 161 -16.08 1.71 -15.04
C GLY A 161 -14.74 2.29 -15.53
N ASN A 162 -14.34 3.42 -14.93
CA ASN A 162 -13.06 4.08 -15.26
C ASN A 162 -11.85 3.18 -15.04
N ALA A 163 -11.84 2.40 -13.94
CA ALA A 163 -10.79 1.45 -13.64
C ALA A 163 -10.73 0.31 -14.68
N GLY A 164 -11.88 -0.20 -15.14
CA GLY A 164 -11.96 -1.18 -16.22
C GLY A 164 -11.46 -0.65 -17.55
N ALA A 165 -11.84 0.57 -17.92
CA ALA A 165 -11.34 1.23 -19.12
C ALA A 165 -9.81 1.41 -19.06
N TRP A 166 -9.29 1.76 -17.90
CA TRP A 166 -7.86 1.88 -17.68
C TRP A 166 -7.15 0.52 -17.73
N ALA A 167 -7.72 -0.55 -17.15
CA ALA A 167 -7.21 -1.91 -17.27
C ALA A 167 -7.09 -2.37 -18.73
N VAL A 168 -8.11 -2.09 -19.57
CA VAL A 168 -8.04 -2.37 -21.01
C VAL A 168 -6.92 -1.59 -21.68
N ASN A 169 -6.71 -0.31 -21.31
CA ASN A 169 -5.63 0.49 -21.87
C ASN A 169 -4.25 -0.07 -21.49
N LEU A 170 -4.06 -0.51 -20.24
CA LEU A 170 -2.81 -1.15 -19.81
C LEU A 170 -2.48 -2.38 -20.65
N CYS A 171 -3.46 -3.26 -20.92
CA CYS A 171 -3.27 -4.41 -21.78
C CYS A 171 -2.91 -4.05 -23.24
N LYS A 172 -3.27 -2.84 -23.69
CA LYS A 172 -2.99 -2.35 -25.05
C LYS A 172 -1.68 -1.57 -25.19
N THR A 173 -1.03 -1.21 -24.09
CA THR A 173 0.18 -0.38 -24.07
C THR A 173 1.43 -1.23 -24.30
N LYS A 174 2.35 -0.75 -25.14
CA LYS A 174 3.49 -1.46 -25.72
C LYS A 174 4.50 -2.11 -24.78
N ASN A 175 4.63 -1.66 -23.55
CA ASN A 175 5.77 -2.01 -22.68
C ASN A 175 5.46 -3.01 -21.57
N GLN A 176 4.24 -3.55 -21.50
CA GLN A 176 3.84 -4.47 -20.44
C GLN A 176 2.93 -5.55 -21.01
N SER A 177 3.39 -6.80 -20.96
CA SER A 177 2.62 -7.98 -21.37
C SER A 177 1.61 -8.34 -20.28
N PHE A 178 0.43 -7.70 -20.30
CA PHE A 178 -0.63 -7.95 -19.31
C PHE A 178 -1.74 -8.89 -19.80
N GLY A 179 -1.56 -9.57 -20.94
CA GLY A 179 -2.55 -10.44 -21.53
C GLY A 179 -3.53 -9.72 -22.48
N ASN A 180 -4.43 -10.51 -23.09
CA ASN A 180 -5.40 -10.03 -24.08
C ASN A 180 -6.82 -9.98 -23.48
N PRO A 181 -7.44 -8.81 -23.26
CA PRO A 181 -8.78 -8.70 -22.70
C PRO A 181 -9.84 -9.15 -23.71
N VAL A 182 -10.49 -10.29 -23.44
CA VAL A 182 -11.51 -10.91 -24.29
C VAL A 182 -12.91 -10.37 -23.99
N CYS A 183 -13.23 -10.19 -22.71
CA CYS A 183 -14.53 -9.68 -22.26
C CYS A 183 -14.44 -8.96 -20.92
N ILE A 184 -15.48 -8.17 -20.63
CA ILE A 184 -15.68 -7.45 -19.38
C ILE A 184 -17.00 -7.92 -18.78
N VAL A 185 -17.09 -7.95 -17.45
CA VAL A 185 -18.34 -8.14 -16.68
C VAL A 185 -18.59 -6.96 -15.76
N ASP A 186 -19.86 -6.59 -15.58
CA ASP A 186 -20.27 -5.51 -14.68
C ASP A 186 -21.70 -5.76 -14.21
N ASP A 187 -22.01 -5.54 -12.93
CA ASP A 187 -23.35 -5.76 -12.39
C ASP A 187 -24.37 -4.71 -12.86
N ASP A 188 -23.91 -3.60 -13.43
CA ASP A 188 -24.76 -2.61 -14.07
C ASP A 188 -25.28 -3.13 -15.42
N LEU A 189 -26.53 -3.60 -15.42
CA LEU A 189 -27.19 -4.16 -16.60
C LEU A 189 -27.25 -3.18 -17.78
N THR A 190 -27.19 -1.88 -17.55
CA THR A 190 -27.23 -0.86 -18.62
C THR A 190 -25.98 -0.90 -19.50
N LYS A 191 -24.89 -1.45 -18.98
CA LYS A 191 -23.62 -1.61 -19.70
C LYS A 191 -23.52 -2.90 -20.50
N LYS A 192 -24.39 -3.87 -20.27
CA LYS A 192 -24.37 -5.16 -20.96
C LYS A 192 -24.57 -4.98 -22.47
N GLY A 193 -23.69 -5.53 -23.28
CA GLY A 193 -23.66 -5.39 -24.74
C GLY A 193 -22.89 -4.17 -25.25
N LEU A 194 -22.52 -3.21 -24.40
CA LEU A 194 -21.64 -2.11 -24.77
C LEU A 194 -20.18 -2.56 -24.90
N ARG A 195 -19.34 -1.67 -25.42
CA ARG A 195 -17.89 -1.91 -25.53
C ARG A 195 -17.10 -0.82 -24.80
N VAL A 196 -16.17 -1.24 -23.94
CA VAL A 196 -15.23 -0.37 -23.27
C VAL A 196 -13.88 -0.49 -23.98
N GLN A 197 -13.41 0.58 -24.58
CA GLN A 197 -12.16 0.58 -25.37
C GLN A 197 -12.09 -0.56 -26.42
N GLY A 198 -13.25 -0.94 -27.00
CA GLY A 198 -13.37 -2.02 -28.00
C GLY A 198 -13.56 -3.43 -27.43
N VAL A 199 -13.43 -3.66 -26.12
CA VAL A 199 -13.71 -4.93 -25.44
C VAL A 199 -15.19 -4.99 -25.02
N PRO A 200 -15.93 -6.08 -25.35
CA PRO A 200 -17.37 -6.15 -25.08
C PRO A 200 -17.66 -6.47 -23.60
N VAL A 201 -18.68 -5.83 -23.04
CA VAL A 201 -19.30 -6.20 -21.75
C VAL A 201 -20.28 -7.34 -22.02
N ARG A 202 -19.96 -8.56 -21.52
CA ARG A 202 -20.70 -9.79 -21.89
C ARG A 202 -21.73 -10.23 -20.85
N GLY A 203 -21.61 -9.80 -19.61
CA GLY A 203 -22.50 -10.24 -18.54
C GLY A 203 -22.26 -9.52 -17.22
N THR A 204 -22.85 -10.07 -16.19
CA THR A 204 -22.70 -9.68 -14.79
C THR A 204 -21.56 -10.46 -14.12
N ILE A 205 -21.22 -10.11 -12.89
CA ILE A 205 -20.20 -10.79 -12.10
C ILE A 205 -20.57 -12.28 -11.90
N SER A 206 -21.85 -12.60 -11.71
CA SER A 206 -22.32 -13.99 -11.58
C SER A 206 -22.11 -14.86 -12.85
N ASP A 207 -21.96 -14.23 -14.01
CA ASP A 207 -21.72 -14.95 -15.28
C ASP A 207 -20.25 -15.37 -15.47
N ILE A 208 -19.34 -14.99 -14.56
CA ILE A 208 -17.88 -15.26 -14.66
C ILE A 208 -17.58 -16.74 -14.94
N PRO A 209 -18.12 -17.75 -14.20
CA PRO A 209 -17.77 -19.15 -14.44
C PRO A 209 -18.18 -19.66 -15.81
N GLU A 210 -19.29 -19.17 -16.37
CA GLU A 210 -19.76 -19.52 -17.71
C GLU A 210 -18.84 -18.88 -18.77
N LEU A 211 -18.53 -17.58 -18.61
CA LEU A 211 -17.69 -16.84 -19.56
C LEU A 211 -16.25 -17.36 -19.59
N VAL A 212 -15.71 -17.76 -18.43
CA VAL A 212 -14.38 -18.39 -18.34
C VAL A 212 -14.32 -19.65 -19.17
N ARG A 213 -15.31 -20.55 -19.05
CA ARG A 213 -15.38 -21.78 -19.85
C ARG A 213 -15.57 -21.49 -21.34
N LYS A 214 -16.47 -20.54 -21.66
CA LYS A 214 -16.83 -20.21 -23.05
C LYS A 214 -15.69 -19.57 -23.83
N TYR A 215 -14.89 -18.73 -23.21
CA TYR A 215 -13.81 -17.98 -23.86
C TYR A 215 -12.41 -18.49 -23.49
N HIS A 216 -12.32 -19.62 -22.77
CA HIS A 216 -11.05 -20.20 -22.31
C HIS A 216 -10.15 -19.17 -21.59
N ILE A 217 -10.75 -18.41 -20.67
CA ILE A 217 -10.05 -17.39 -19.90
C ILE A 217 -9.04 -18.07 -18.97
N LEU A 218 -7.83 -17.56 -18.93
CA LEU A 218 -6.76 -18.05 -18.05
C LEU A 218 -6.49 -17.08 -16.90
N GLU A 219 -6.88 -15.83 -17.07
CA GLU A 219 -6.63 -14.79 -16.08
C GLU A 219 -7.83 -13.86 -15.90
N ILE A 220 -8.07 -13.44 -14.65
CA ILE A 220 -9.13 -12.51 -14.28
C ILE A 220 -8.49 -11.29 -13.59
N VAL A 221 -8.84 -10.09 -14.04
CA VAL A 221 -8.41 -8.84 -13.41
C VAL A 221 -9.60 -8.13 -12.78
N ILE A 222 -9.57 -7.96 -11.46
CA ILE A 222 -10.57 -7.18 -10.74
C ILE A 222 -10.21 -5.70 -10.86
N ALA A 223 -11.03 -4.96 -11.62
CA ALA A 223 -10.87 -3.53 -11.91
C ALA A 223 -12.02 -2.72 -11.30
N ILE A 224 -12.30 -2.94 -10.02
CA ILE A 224 -13.31 -2.22 -9.24
C ILE A 224 -12.59 -1.64 -8.01
N THR A 225 -12.48 -0.31 -7.92
CA THR A 225 -11.80 0.38 -6.83
C THR A 225 -12.75 0.78 -5.69
N THR A 226 -14.05 0.81 -5.95
CA THR A 226 -15.08 1.27 -4.99
C THR A 226 -15.68 0.18 -4.12
N VAL A 227 -15.52 -1.08 -4.50
CA VAL A 227 -16.08 -2.23 -3.77
C VAL A 227 -15.04 -2.71 -2.75
N LYS A 228 -15.47 -2.75 -1.49
CA LYS A 228 -14.69 -3.24 -0.34
C LYS A 228 -15.52 -4.30 0.39
N GLY A 229 -14.88 -5.03 1.25
CA GLY A 229 -15.60 -5.86 2.18
C GLY A 229 -16.12 -7.19 1.68
N ASP A 230 -17.27 -7.53 2.22
CA ASP A 230 -17.92 -8.80 1.92
C ASP A 230 -18.21 -8.97 0.44
N ARG A 231 -18.59 -7.87 -0.24
CA ARG A 231 -18.84 -7.90 -1.68
C ARG A 231 -17.56 -8.17 -2.49
N LEU A 232 -16.43 -7.58 -2.10
CA LEU A 232 -15.14 -7.88 -2.73
C LEU A 232 -14.74 -9.34 -2.49
N SER A 233 -14.95 -9.83 -1.27
CA SER A 233 -14.69 -11.23 -0.92
C SER A 233 -15.56 -12.20 -1.74
N GLU A 234 -16.83 -11.89 -1.96
CA GLU A 234 -17.72 -12.68 -2.85
C GLU A 234 -17.18 -12.73 -4.29
N ILE A 235 -16.78 -11.58 -4.84
CA ILE A 235 -16.20 -11.48 -6.20
C ILE A 235 -14.93 -12.33 -6.29
N ILE A 236 -14.03 -12.19 -5.32
CA ILE A 236 -12.78 -12.96 -5.28
C ILE A 236 -13.06 -14.46 -5.19
N ASN A 237 -13.99 -14.89 -4.32
CA ASN A 237 -14.37 -16.29 -4.19
C ASN A 237 -14.94 -16.85 -5.51
N LEU A 238 -15.78 -16.06 -6.19
CA LEU A 238 -16.34 -16.46 -7.49
C LEU A 238 -15.24 -16.57 -8.56
N CYS A 239 -14.31 -15.62 -8.62
CA CYS A 239 -13.17 -15.68 -9.52
C CYS A 239 -12.29 -16.91 -9.23
N ASN A 240 -11.98 -17.18 -7.96
CA ASN A 240 -11.15 -18.32 -7.55
C ASN A 240 -11.80 -19.68 -7.85
N SER A 241 -13.14 -19.77 -7.83
CA SER A 241 -13.87 -21.00 -8.22
C SER A 241 -13.63 -21.42 -9.68
N THR A 242 -13.11 -20.52 -10.50
CA THR A 242 -12.80 -20.79 -11.91
C THR A 242 -11.39 -21.32 -12.14
N HIS A 243 -10.55 -21.40 -11.12
CA HIS A 243 -9.13 -21.77 -11.19
C HIS A 243 -8.27 -20.89 -12.12
N CYS A 244 -8.76 -19.71 -12.50
CA CYS A 244 -8.00 -18.72 -13.23
C CYS A 244 -7.05 -17.96 -12.27
N ARG A 245 -5.94 -17.45 -12.82
CA ARG A 245 -5.09 -16.50 -12.07
C ARG A 245 -5.87 -15.21 -11.82
N VAL A 246 -5.99 -14.79 -10.58
CA VAL A 246 -6.73 -13.57 -10.21
C VAL A 246 -5.76 -12.47 -9.80
N ARG A 247 -5.84 -11.32 -10.45
CA ARG A 247 -5.09 -10.11 -10.12
C ARG A 247 -6.04 -8.94 -9.88
N MET A 248 -5.54 -7.93 -9.21
CA MET A 248 -6.27 -6.67 -8.97
C MET A 248 -5.53 -5.52 -9.65
N ILE A 249 -6.29 -4.54 -10.12
CA ILE A 249 -5.72 -3.31 -10.65
C ILE A 249 -5.11 -2.50 -9.51
N SER A 250 -3.89 -1.98 -9.69
CA SER A 250 -3.31 -0.99 -8.77
C SER A 250 -4.10 0.32 -8.91
N ASP A 251 -4.34 1.03 -7.82
CA ASP A 251 -5.03 2.31 -7.89
C ASP A 251 -4.22 3.29 -8.77
N PRO A 252 -4.83 3.86 -9.83
CA PRO A 252 -4.14 4.84 -10.69
C PRO A 252 -3.73 6.12 -9.97
N GLN A 253 -4.38 6.42 -8.84
CA GLN A 253 -4.05 7.56 -7.97
C GLN A 253 -3.14 7.17 -6.81
N ALA A 254 -2.86 5.87 -6.64
CA ALA A 254 -1.90 5.43 -5.66
C ALA A 254 -0.54 6.03 -6.03
N VAL A 255 -0.08 6.91 -5.19
CA VAL A 255 1.30 7.35 -5.19
C VAL A 255 2.09 6.34 -4.36
N ASP A 256 3.27 6.00 -4.82
CA ASP A 256 4.19 5.27 -4.00
C ASP A 256 4.49 6.10 -2.74
N GLU A 257 5.16 5.50 -1.83
CA GLU A 257 5.53 6.16 -0.58
C GLU A 257 6.42 7.41 -0.77
N ASN A 258 6.87 7.70 -1.99
CA ASN A 258 7.64 8.89 -2.37
C ASN A 258 6.79 9.97 -3.04
N GLY A 259 5.47 9.77 -3.15
CA GLY A 259 4.58 10.67 -3.89
C GLY A 259 4.68 10.50 -5.41
N ASN A 260 5.45 9.52 -5.92
CA ASN A 260 5.44 9.19 -7.33
C ASN A 260 4.23 8.31 -7.65
N PRO A 261 3.61 8.45 -8.82
CA PRO A 261 2.55 7.52 -9.24
C PRO A 261 3.10 6.09 -9.19
N VAL A 262 2.45 5.21 -8.46
CA VAL A 262 2.77 3.77 -8.50
C VAL A 262 2.69 3.33 -9.94
N ALA A 263 3.69 2.59 -10.41
CA ALA A 263 3.69 2.08 -11.77
C ALA A 263 2.34 1.40 -12.05
N ALA A 264 1.58 2.01 -12.93
CA ALA A 264 0.26 1.52 -13.30
C ALA A 264 0.36 0.06 -13.76
N GLY A 265 -0.33 -0.85 -13.08
CA GLY A 265 -0.20 -2.26 -13.37
C GLY A 265 -1.26 -3.13 -12.70
N PHE A 266 -1.10 -4.43 -12.87
CA PHE A 266 -1.86 -5.44 -12.15
C PHE A 266 -0.97 -5.99 -11.03
N ARG A 267 -1.52 -6.06 -9.84
CA ARG A 267 -0.87 -6.67 -8.68
C ARG A 267 -1.54 -7.99 -8.31
N GLU A 268 -0.80 -8.88 -7.73
CA GLU A 268 -1.38 -10.06 -7.09
C GLU A 268 -2.30 -9.63 -5.94
N LEU A 269 -3.34 -10.43 -5.69
CA LEU A 269 -4.15 -10.27 -4.50
C LEU A 269 -3.29 -10.56 -3.26
N ASN A 270 -3.45 -9.75 -2.25
CA ASN A 270 -2.85 -9.97 -0.94
C ASN A 270 -3.92 -10.27 0.11
N THR A 271 -3.50 -10.81 1.24
CA THR A 271 -4.41 -11.17 2.33
C THR A 271 -5.10 -9.96 2.98
N ALA A 272 -4.54 -8.76 2.82
CA ALA A 272 -5.16 -7.52 3.29
C ALA A 272 -6.41 -7.14 2.48
N ASP A 273 -6.52 -7.57 1.22
CA ASP A 273 -7.68 -7.31 0.37
C ASP A 273 -8.97 -8.00 0.88
N PHE A 274 -8.83 -9.02 1.74
CA PHE A 274 -9.97 -9.71 2.36
C PHE A 274 -10.53 -9.00 3.59
N LEU A 275 -9.82 -8.00 4.13
CA LEU A 275 -10.28 -7.20 5.25
C LEU A 275 -10.89 -5.90 4.74
N SER A 276 -12.17 -5.74 5.04
CA SER A 276 -12.91 -4.52 4.75
C SER A 276 -12.52 -3.45 5.75
N ARG A 277 -11.52 -2.63 5.44
CA ARG A 277 -11.19 -1.50 6.28
C ARG A 277 -11.12 -0.21 5.50
N ASP A 278 -11.73 0.83 6.07
CA ASP A 278 -11.65 2.18 5.53
C ASP A 278 -10.24 2.74 5.73
N GLU A 279 -9.81 3.56 4.78
CA GLU A 279 -8.55 4.31 4.92
C GLU A 279 -8.60 5.22 6.15
N ILE A 280 -7.50 5.21 6.90
CA ILE A 280 -7.37 6.04 8.09
C ILE A 280 -7.02 7.46 7.69
N GLN A 281 -7.77 8.42 8.20
CA GLN A 281 -7.44 9.83 8.06
C GLN A 281 -6.52 10.25 9.20
N LEU A 282 -5.23 10.42 8.91
CA LEU A 282 -4.25 10.90 9.87
C LEU A 282 -4.26 12.43 9.98
N ASN A 283 -4.04 12.94 11.19
CA ASN A 283 -3.71 14.35 11.39
C ASN A 283 -2.19 14.55 11.21
N ASN A 284 -1.77 14.70 9.95
CA ASN A 284 -0.36 14.85 9.61
C ASN A 284 0.32 16.03 10.31
N ALA A 285 -0.41 17.11 10.63
CA ALA A 285 0.14 18.26 11.32
C ALA A 285 0.57 17.90 12.76
N GLN A 286 -0.30 17.20 13.50
CA GLN A 286 0.02 16.73 14.85
C GLN A 286 1.17 15.73 14.89
N ILE A 287 1.25 14.85 13.89
CA ILE A 287 2.34 13.87 13.80
C ILE A 287 3.65 14.57 13.44
N SER A 288 3.62 15.51 12.50
CA SER A 288 4.78 16.28 12.09
C SER A 288 5.33 17.13 13.24
N GLU A 289 4.49 17.70 14.08
CA GLU A 289 4.88 18.55 15.22
C GLU A 289 5.89 17.86 16.15
N TYR A 290 5.75 16.54 16.38
CA TYR A 290 6.63 15.84 17.33
C TYR A 290 7.67 14.93 16.65
N LEU A 291 7.64 14.79 15.31
CA LEU A 291 8.62 13.97 14.57
C LEU A 291 9.56 14.78 13.69
N HIS A 292 9.09 15.91 13.14
CA HIS A 292 9.89 16.70 12.22
C HIS A 292 11.12 17.28 12.92
N ASP A 293 12.29 17.12 12.29
CA ASP A 293 13.59 17.55 12.82
C ASP A 293 13.95 16.98 14.22
N LYS A 294 13.32 15.87 14.63
CA LYS A 294 13.59 15.16 15.89
C LYS A 294 14.50 13.96 15.67
N ILE A 295 15.23 13.56 16.69
CA ILE A 295 15.93 12.26 16.71
C ILE A 295 14.99 11.25 17.32
N VAL A 296 14.63 10.24 16.52
CA VAL A 296 13.63 9.24 16.87
C VAL A 296 14.28 7.86 17.02
N LEU A 297 14.09 7.21 18.15
CA LEU A 297 14.55 5.85 18.42
C LEU A 297 13.37 4.87 18.29
N VAL A 298 13.54 3.83 17.48
CA VAL A 298 12.58 2.71 17.37
C VAL A 298 13.27 1.44 17.84
N THR A 299 12.85 0.93 19.01
CA THR A 299 13.35 -0.36 19.51
C THR A 299 12.49 -1.52 18.99
N GLY A 300 13.11 -2.64 18.64
CA GLY A 300 12.43 -3.69 17.87
C GLY A 300 12.15 -3.24 16.45
N GLY A 301 13.02 -2.37 15.90
CA GLY A 301 12.84 -1.73 14.62
C GLY A 301 12.86 -2.69 13.43
N GLY A 302 13.54 -3.84 13.54
CA GLY A 302 13.50 -4.92 12.54
C GLY A 302 12.22 -5.79 12.60
N GLY A 303 11.39 -5.64 13.65
CA GLY A 303 10.13 -6.37 13.78
C GLY A 303 9.04 -5.84 12.82
N SER A 304 7.94 -6.60 12.66
CA SER A 304 6.87 -6.28 11.70
C SER A 304 6.27 -4.88 11.88
N ILE A 305 5.98 -4.46 13.12
CA ILE A 305 5.41 -3.13 13.40
C ILE A 305 6.52 -2.08 13.48
N GLY A 306 7.67 -2.43 14.09
CA GLY A 306 8.81 -1.51 14.21
C GLY A 306 9.35 -1.07 12.85
N SER A 307 9.46 -1.98 11.88
CA SER A 307 9.92 -1.66 10.54
C SER A 307 8.94 -0.72 9.81
N GLU A 308 7.64 -0.96 9.96
CA GLU A 308 6.63 -0.09 9.37
C GLU A 308 6.58 1.29 10.05
N LEU A 309 6.76 1.35 11.38
CA LEU A 309 6.95 2.63 12.08
C LEU A 309 8.15 3.40 11.51
N CYS A 310 9.28 2.74 11.31
CA CYS A 310 10.47 3.35 10.69
C CYS A 310 10.18 3.90 9.30
N ARG A 311 9.49 3.13 8.43
CA ARG A 311 9.08 3.58 7.09
C ARG A 311 8.21 4.82 7.12
N GLN A 312 7.25 4.83 8.04
CA GLN A 312 6.30 5.95 8.16
C GLN A 312 6.92 7.18 8.82
N ILE A 313 7.76 7.01 9.84
CA ILE A 313 8.49 8.11 10.50
C ILE A 313 9.36 8.87 9.49
N MET A 314 10.03 8.17 8.57
CA MET A 314 10.85 8.80 7.53
C MET A 314 10.07 9.78 6.65
N ARG A 315 8.76 9.62 6.48
CA ARG A 315 7.90 10.57 5.72
C ARG A 315 7.78 11.94 6.41
N TYR A 316 7.97 11.99 7.73
CA TYR A 316 7.91 13.21 8.54
C TYR A 316 9.26 13.91 8.68
N GLN A 317 10.29 13.47 7.92
CA GLN A 317 11.61 14.09 7.85
C GLN A 317 12.26 14.28 9.25
N PRO A 318 12.47 13.18 9.99
CA PRO A 318 13.19 13.26 11.25
C PRO A 318 14.63 13.74 11.01
N ARG A 319 15.24 14.42 11.98
CA ARG A 319 16.66 14.76 11.93
C ARG A 319 17.52 13.50 11.84
N ARG A 320 17.10 12.45 12.57
CA ARG A 320 17.73 11.12 12.55
C ARG A 320 16.75 10.05 13.01
N LEU A 321 16.75 8.92 12.33
CA LEU A 321 16.04 7.71 12.73
C LEU A 321 17.03 6.68 13.23
N LEU A 322 16.88 6.23 14.48
CA LEU A 322 17.70 5.19 15.10
C LEU A 322 16.90 3.88 15.12
N ILE A 323 17.35 2.89 14.40
CA ILE A 323 16.78 1.53 14.38
C ILE A 323 17.56 0.70 15.40
N PHE A 324 16.93 0.34 16.53
CA PHE A 324 17.56 -0.47 17.58
C PHE A 324 16.92 -1.85 17.61
N ASP A 325 17.69 -2.88 17.33
CA ASP A 325 17.21 -4.27 17.34
C ASP A 325 18.31 -5.23 17.82
N ILE A 326 17.88 -6.38 18.36
CA ILE A 326 18.79 -7.46 18.71
C ILE A 326 19.13 -8.34 17.50
N TYR A 327 18.24 -8.38 16.50
CA TYR A 327 18.38 -9.21 15.30
C TYR A 327 18.91 -8.40 14.12
N GLU A 328 20.20 -8.59 13.81
CA GLU A 328 20.92 -7.78 12.84
C GLU A 328 20.34 -7.86 11.42
N ASN A 329 19.93 -9.07 10.97
CA ASN A 329 19.53 -9.25 9.57
C ASN A 329 18.31 -8.39 9.20
N CYS A 330 17.22 -8.44 9.98
CA CYS A 330 16.03 -7.63 9.71
C CYS A 330 16.31 -6.12 9.83
N ALA A 331 17.21 -5.74 10.75
CA ALA A 331 17.60 -4.34 10.91
C ALA A 331 18.42 -3.84 9.71
N TYR A 332 19.35 -4.65 9.21
CA TYR A 332 20.15 -4.37 8.03
C TYR A 332 19.30 -4.29 6.75
N GLU A 333 18.35 -5.22 6.57
CA GLU A 333 17.43 -5.22 5.44
C GLU A 333 16.60 -3.93 5.40
N LEU A 334 16.09 -3.49 6.56
CA LEU A 334 15.33 -2.26 6.68
C LEU A 334 16.18 -1.01 6.39
N GLU A 335 17.40 -0.95 6.93
CA GLU A 335 18.32 0.16 6.63
C GLU A 335 18.61 0.26 5.14
N THR A 336 18.90 -0.89 4.49
CA THR A 336 19.15 -0.96 3.05
C THR A 336 17.94 -0.51 2.25
N GLU A 337 16.73 -0.94 2.62
CA GLU A 337 15.47 -0.49 2.01
C GLU A 337 15.32 1.04 2.10
N LEU A 338 15.49 1.60 3.30
CA LEU A 338 15.32 3.03 3.54
C LEU A 338 16.39 3.87 2.80
N LYS A 339 17.66 3.41 2.78
CA LYS A 339 18.72 4.09 2.02
C LYS A 339 18.52 4.00 0.51
N ASN A 340 18.01 2.89 -0.01
CA ASN A 340 17.64 2.78 -1.42
C ASN A 340 16.51 3.75 -1.80
N LYS A 341 15.59 3.98 -0.90
CA LYS A 341 14.41 4.81 -1.12
C LYS A 341 14.70 6.31 -0.96
N TYR A 342 15.40 6.69 0.10
CA TYR A 342 15.64 8.11 0.44
C TYR A 342 17.05 8.61 0.06
N GLY A 343 17.85 7.74 -0.54
CA GLY A 343 19.23 8.02 -0.92
C GLY A 343 20.26 7.51 0.09
N PRO A 344 21.54 7.38 -0.31
CA PRO A 344 22.60 6.84 0.55
C PRO A 344 22.87 7.68 1.79
N GLU A 345 22.56 8.98 1.75
CA GLU A 345 22.70 9.92 2.86
C GLU A 345 21.43 10.03 3.73
N ALA A 346 20.48 9.09 3.59
CA ALA A 346 19.29 9.06 4.44
C ALA A 346 19.67 9.09 5.93
N PRO A 347 18.99 9.88 6.78
CA PRO A 347 19.36 10.05 8.18
C PRO A 347 18.96 8.84 9.04
N VAL A 348 19.37 7.63 8.62
CA VAL A 348 19.04 6.35 9.27
C VAL A 348 20.32 5.74 9.82
N ILE A 349 20.28 5.32 11.08
CA ILE A 349 21.36 4.60 11.75
C ILE A 349 20.81 3.32 12.38
N THR A 350 21.41 2.20 12.06
CA THR A 350 21.10 0.91 12.68
C THR A 350 22.04 0.63 13.84
N LEU A 351 21.47 0.30 14.98
CA LEU A 351 22.14 0.01 16.23
C LEU A 351 21.74 -1.38 16.71
N ILE A 352 22.73 -2.27 16.83
CA ILE A 352 22.48 -3.60 17.34
C ILE A 352 22.66 -3.61 18.86
N GLY A 353 21.66 -4.17 19.55
CA GLY A 353 21.67 -4.24 21.01
C GLY A 353 20.37 -4.82 21.57
N SER A 354 20.42 -5.19 22.85
CA SER A 354 19.28 -5.69 23.60
C SER A 354 18.76 -4.63 24.58
N ILE A 355 17.43 -4.48 24.68
CA ILE A 355 16.81 -3.61 25.71
C ILE A 355 17.08 -4.11 27.14
N ARG A 356 17.55 -5.33 27.31
CA ARG A 356 17.98 -5.91 28.59
C ARG A 356 19.31 -5.35 29.08
N ASP A 357 20.12 -4.84 28.16
CA ASP A 357 21.45 -4.26 28.43
C ASP A 357 21.32 -2.75 28.64
N LYS A 358 21.26 -2.35 29.94
CA LYS A 358 21.15 -0.94 30.30
C LYS A 358 22.38 -0.14 29.88
N ALA A 359 23.58 -0.70 29.99
CA ALA A 359 24.82 0.02 29.62
C ALA A 359 24.84 0.35 28.12
N ARG A 360 24.39 -0.59 27.27
CA ARG A 360 24.26 -0.34 25.82
C ARG A 360 23.17 0.71 25.52
N LEU A 361 22.07 0.69 26.26
CA LEU A 361 21.03 1.71 26.10
C LEU A 361 21.60 3.09 26.49
N ASP A 362 22.24 3.22 27.64
CA ASP A 362 22.83 4.48 28.09
C ASP A 362 23.84 5.04 27.08
N GLU A 363 24.72 4.20 26.52
CA GLU A 363 25.63 4.58 25.44
C GLU A 363 24.90 5.16 24.22
N VAL A 364 23.77 4.54 23.81
CA VAL A 364 22.95 5.01 22.70
C VAL A 364 22.30 6.35 23.02
N PHE A 365 21.75 6.51 24.21
CA PHE A 365 21.11 7.76 24.64
C PHE A 365 22.13 8.89 24.82
N ASP A 366 23.30 8.62 25.40
CA ASP A 366 24.40 9.59 25.52
C ASP A 366 24.88 10.07 24.15
N THR A 367 25.07 9.16 23.21
CA THR A 367 25.64 9.45 21.89
C THR A 367 24.68 10.19 20.99
N TYR A 368 23.43 9.77 20.96
CA TYR A 368 22.46 10.23 19.95
C TYR A 368 21.38 11.16 20.50
N GLN A 369 21.12 11.16 21.82
CA GLN A 369 20.14 12.00 22.50
C GLN A 369 18.75 11.98 21.81
N PRO A 370 18.10 10.81 21.65
CA PRO A 370 16.79 10.75 21.03
C PRO A 370 15.76 11.49 21.89
N SER A 371 14.93 12.31 21.25
CA SER A 371 13.85 13.03 21.91
C SER A 371 12.52 12.28 21.90
N VAL A 372 12.36 11.32 20.96
CA VAL A 372 11.17 10.49 20.84
C VAL A 372 11.56 9.02 20.77
N VAL A 373 10.87 8.17 21.53
CA VAL A 373 11.09 6.74 21.57
C VAL A 373 9.79 5.99 21.23
N PHE A 374 9.87 5.10 20.24
CA PHE A 374 8.84 4.08 19.97
C PHE A 374 9.36 2.73 20.41
N HIS A 375 8.67 2.10 21.37
CA HIS A 375 9.10 0.85 21.94
C HIS A 375 8.25 -0.31 21.42
N ALA A 376 8.76 -1.02 20.39
CA ALA A 376 8.15 -2.20 19.79
C ALA A 376 8.87 -3.52 20.13
N ALA A 377 9.99 -3.48 20.82
CA ALA A 377 10.73 -4.67 21.21
C ALA A 377 10.00 -5.45 22.30
N ALA A 378 9.68 -6.71 22.05
CA ALA A 378 9.06 -7.60 23.04
C ALA A 378 9.12 -9.07 22.57
N HIS A 379 9.15 -10.01 23.53
CA HIS A 379 8.81 -11.40 23.28
C HIS A 379 7.28 -11.54 23.23
N LYS A 380 6.70 -11.98 22.10
CA LYS A 380 5.26 -11.96 21.83
C LYS A 380 4.60 -13.35 21.73
N HIS A 381 5.38 -14.43 21.55
CA HIS A 381 4.86 -15.78 21.32
C HIS A 381 4.39 -16.40 22.63
N VAL A 382 3.05 -16.44 22.83
CA VAL A 382 2.45 -16.96 24.06
C VAL A 382 2.96 -18.36 24.43
N PRO A 383 2.94 -19.38 23.55
CA PRO A 383 3.38 -20.72 23.95
C PRO A 383 4.86 -20.78 24.42
N LEU A 384 5.73 -19.98 23.82
CA LEU A 384 7.14 -19.94 24.21
C LEU A 384 7.34 -19.24 25.56
N MET A 385 6.54 -18.22 25.85
CA MET A 385 6.61 -17.50 27.12
C MET A 385 5.97 -18.26 28.27
N GLU A 386 5.03 -19.15 28.01
CA GLU A 386 4.53 -20.12 29.00
C GLU A 386 5.61 -21.13 29.42
N ILE A 387 6.46 -21.55 28.47
CA ILE A 387 7.60 -22.44 28.74
C ILE A 387 8.73 -21.68 29.43
N SER A 388 8.93 -20.41 29.10
CA SER A 388 10.07 -19.59 29.55
C SER A 388 9.60 -18.28 30.22
N PRO A 389 8.87 -18.33 31.35
CA PRO A 389 8.27 -17.15 31.97
C PRO A 389 9.33 -16.13 32.45
N ALA A 390 10.45 -16.60 32.97
CA ALA A 390 11.55 -15.73 33.40
C ALA A 390 12.13 -14.89 32.23
N GLU A 391 12.24 -15.47 31.02
CA GLU A 391 12.72 -14.75 29.86
C GLU A 391 11.71 -13.70 29.38
N ALA A 392 10.40 -14.00 29.48
CA ALA A 392 9.37 -12.99 29.22
C ALA A 392 9.47 -11.80 30.17
N VAL A 393 9.70 -12.05 31.47
CA VAL A 393 9.89 -11.01 32.49
C VAL A 393 11.16 -10.20 32.25
N LYS A 394 12.29 -10.87 32.08
CA LYS A 394 13.60 -10.20 31.82
C LYS A 394 13.52 -9.28 30.60
N ASN A 395 12.92 -9.74 29.52
CA ASN A 395 12.86 -8.97 28.27
C ASN A 395 11.75 -7.92 28.32
N ASN A 396 10.51 -8.32 28.56
CA ASN A 396 9.37 -7.42 28.41
C ASN A 396 9.29 -6.43 29.57
N VAL A 397 9.40 -6.88 30.83
CA VAL A 397 9.25 -6.02 32.00
C VAL A 397 10.54 -5.24 32.28
N PHE A 398 11.64 -5.94 32.49
CA PHE A 398 12.91 -5.28 32.87
C PHE A 398 13.60 -4.61 31.69
N GLY A 399 13.47 -5.14 30.47
CA GLY A 399 13.92 -4.45 29.28
C GLY A 399 13.18 -3.12 29.06
N THR A 400 11.85 -3.11 29.24
CA THR A 400 11.05 -1.87 29.19
C THR A 400 11.44 -0.91 30.32
N LYS A 401 11.64 -1.42 31.55
CA LYS A 401 12.09 -0.60 32.67
C LYS A 401 13.44 0.06 32.41
N ASN A 402 14.43 -0.70 31.92
CA ASN A 402 15.75 -0.18 31.54
C ASN A 402 15.63 0.94 30.52
N LEU A 403 14.85 0.71 29.44
CA LEU A 403 14.65 1.69 28.37
C LEU A 403 13.96 2.97 28.90
N LEU A 404 12.90 2.82 29.74
CA LEU A 404 12.23 3.97 30.37
C LEU A 404 13.17 4.75 31.29
N THR A 405 14.03 4.03 32.03
CA THR A 405 15.01 4.65 32.93
C THR A 405 16.03 5.46 32.13
N SER A 406 16.67 4.84 31.12
CA SER A 406 17.61 5.53 30.24
C SER A 406 16.95 6.73 29.53
N ALA A 407 15.71 6.57 29.04
CA ALA A 407 14.97 7.63 28.38
C ALA A 407 14.70 8.83 29.33
N ALA A 408 14.33 8.54 30.58
CA ALA A 408 14.08 9.58 31.58
C ALA A 408 15.36 10.30 32.02
N GLU A 409 16.46 9.55 32.23
CA GLU A 409 17.76 10.08 32.61
C GLU A 409 18.37 11.01 31.55
N HIS A 410 18.03 10.79 30.24
CA HIS A 410 18.56 11.57 29.12
C HIS A 410 17.55 12.54 28.51
N GLY A 411 16.45 12.83 29.20
CA GLY A 411 15.53 13.92 28.84
C GLY A 411 14.68 13.67 27.61
N VAL A 412 14.29 12.42 27.34
CA VAL A 412 13.33 12.08 26.28
C VAL A 412 12.01 12.81 26.51
N GLU A 413 11.50 13.47 25.48
CA GLU A 413 10.25 14.23 25.54
C GLU A 413 9.03 13.30 25.51
N ARG A 414 9.09 12.24 24.65
CA ARG A 414 7.95 11.38 24.36
C ARG A 414 8.35 9.91 24.24
N PHE A 415 7.59 9.05 24.91
CA PHE A 415 7.78 7.61 24.92
C PHE A 415 6.47 6.91 24.57
N VAL A 416 6.44 6.15 23.46
CA VAL A 416 5.27 5.44 22.97
C VAL A 416 5.53 3.93 23.04
N GLN A 417 4.82 3.25 23.94
CA GLN A 417 4.91 1.80 24.17
C GLN A 417 3.86 1.07 23.35
N LEU A 418 4.25 0.08 22.54
CA LEU A 418 3.31 -0.84 21.96
C LEU A 418 2.80 -1.85 22.99
N SER A 419 1.48 -2.00 23.10
CA SER A 419 0.81 -2.97 23.96
C SER A 419 -0.11 -3.88 23.15
N THR A 420 -0.91 -4.71 23.80
CA THR A 420 -1.73 -5.74 23.16
C THR A 420 -3.05 -5.95 23.91
N ASP A 421 -4.08 -6.45 23.21
CA ASP A 421 -5.34 -6.97 23.76
C ASP A 421 -5.09 -8.02 24.87
N LYS A 422 -4.02 -8.81 24.76
CA LYS A 422 -3.68 -9.86 25.74
C LYS A 422 -3.23 -9.35 27.11
N ALA A 423 -2.98 -8.02 27.23
CA ALA A 423 -2.74 -7.36 28.52
C ALA A 423 -4.04 -7.15 29.33
N VAL A 424 -5.20 -7.35 28.71
CA VAL A 424 -6.52 -7.26 29.35
C VAL A 424 -6.89 -8.62 29.93
N ASN A 425 -7.19 -8.68 31.24
CA ASN A 425 -7.51 -9.92 31.94
C ASN A 425 -6.61 -11.09 31.49
N PRO A 426 -5.27 -10.98 31.66
CA PRO A 426 -4.34 -11.90 31.03
C PRO A 426 -4.55 -13.34 31.51
N THR A 427 -4.49 -14.29 30.59
CA THR A 427 -4.52 -15.74 30.83
C THR A 427 -3.18 -16.39 30.55
N ASN A 428 -2.18 -15.59 30.22
CA ASN A 428 -0.84 -16.05 29.85
C ASN A 428 0.24 -15.07 30.34
N VAL A 429 1.45 -15.58 30.48
CA VAL A 429 2.63 -14.86 30.97
C VAL A 429 2.93 -13.64 30.10
N MET A 430 2.90 -13.79 28.77
CA MET A 430 3.20 -12.71 27.84
C MET A 430 2.23 -11.53 28.04
N GLY A 431 0.92 -11.78 28.11
CA GLY A 431 -0.09 -10.77 28.38
C GLY A 431 0.12 -10.10 29.75
N CYS A 432 0.43 -10.90 30.79
CA CYS A 432 0.73 -10.39 32.14
C CYS A 432 1.96 -9.47 32.11
N THR A 433 3.06 -9.84 31.42
CA THR A 433 4.23 -8.97 31.29
C THR A 433 3.93 -7.66 30.56
N LYS A 434 3.05 -7.66 29.55
CA LYS A 434 2.61 -6.46 28.84
C LYS A 434 1.72 -5.57 29.73
N ARG A 435 0.90 -6.16 30.60
CA ARG A 435 0.16 -5.39 31.62
C ARG A 435 1.08 -4.70 32.59
N LEU A 436 2.15 -5.36 33.05
CA LEU A 436 3.18 -4.73 33.89
C LEU A 436 3.90 -3.59 33.16
N CYS A 437 4.13 -3.71 31.84
CA CYS A 437 4.67 -2.63 31.02
C CYS A 437 3.72 -1.41 31.01
N GLU A 438 2.40 -1.60 30.90
CA GLU A 438 1.41 -0.52 31.00
C GLU A 438 1.45 0.17 32.36
N MET A 439 1.63 -0.60 33.45
CA MET A 439 1.81 -0.05 34.79
C MET A 439 3.10 0.76 34.91
N LEU A 440 4.21 0.30 34.34
CA LEU A 440 5.47 1.04 34.27
C LEU A 440 5.30 2.38 33.51
N ILE A 441 4.62 2.38 32.38
CA ILE A 441 4.32 3.60 31.60
C ILE A 441 3.58 4.63 32.45
N GLN A 442 2.56 4.22 33.19
CA GLN A 442 1.80 5.13 34.06
C GLN A 442 2.63 5.64 35.23
N THR A 443 3.48 4.77 35.79
CA THR A 443 4.36 5.13 36.93
C THR A 443 5.42 6.15 36.51
N PHE A 444 6.14 5.88 35.38
CA PHE A 444 7.16 6.80 34.87
C PHE A 444 6.58 8.15 34.45
N SER A 445 5.40 8.13 33.81
CA SER A 445 4.74 9.38 33.41
C SER A 445 4.34 10.27 34.59
N ARG A 446 4.10 9.67 35.78
CA ARG A 446 3.83 10.45 37.02
C ARG A 446 5.11 10.94 37.69
N ALA A 447 6.20 10.19 37.56
CA ALA A 447 7.46 10.44 38.24
C ALA A 447 8.42 11.35 37.44
N THR A 448 8.20 11.56 36.15
CA THR A 448 9.11 12.29 35.26
C THR A 448 8.35 13.33 34.42
N SER A 449 9.07 14.22 33.74
CA SER A 449 8.51 15.15 32.76
C SER A 449 8.22 14.52 31.41
N MET A 450 8.66 13.25 31.19
CA MET A 450 8.49 12.52 29.94
C MET A 450 7.02 12.15 29.70
N THR A 451 6.50 12.48 28.54
CA THR A 451 5.16 12.05 28.13
C THR A 451 5.18 10.58 27.72
N CYS A 452 4.81 9.68 28.64
CA CYS A 452 4.75 8.25 28.39
C CYS A 452 3.33 7.80 28.08
N VAL A 453 3.14 7.01 27.02
CA VAL A 453 1.85 6.42 26.65
C VAL A 453 2.02 4.98 26.20
N ALA A 454 0.97 4.17 26.40
CA ALA A 454 0.88 2.83 25.82
C ALA A 454 -0.24 2.79 24.78
N VAL A 455 -0.06 1.99 23.73
CA VAL A 455 -1.06 1.80 22.67
C VAL A 455 -1.42 0.34 22.57
N ARG A 456 -2.66 0.02 22.91
CA ARG A 456 -3.22 -1.33 22.96
C ARG A 456 -3.99 -1.63 21.69
N PHE A 457 -3.68 -2.75 21.03
CA PHE A 457 -4.37 -3.23 19.84
C PHE A 457 -4.29 -4.76 19.75
N GLY A 458 -5.12 -5.36 18.89
CA GLY A 458 -5.19 -6.79 18.69
C GLY A 458 -4.15 -7.33 17.71
N ASN A 459 -4.52 -8.36 16.91
CA ASN A 459 -3.59 -8.96 15.99
C ASN A 459 -3.37 -8.09 14.74
N VAL A 460 -2.16 -8.16 14.17
CA VAL A 460 -1.83 -7.54 12.88
C VAL A 460 -1.61 -8.60 11.82
N LEU A 461 -2.15 -8.37 10.61
CA LEU A 461 -2.06 -9.30 9.50
C LEU A 461 -0.65 -9.41 8.97
N GLY A 462 -0.25 -10.62 8.58
CA GLY A 462 1.03 -10.85 7.91
C GLY A 462 2.26 -10.65 8.80
N SER A 463 2.10 -10.45 10.12
CA SER A 463 3.25 -10.34 11.02
C SER A 463 3.98 -11.68 11.15
N HIS A 464 5.30 -11.65 11.32
CA HIS A 464 6.14 -12.85 11.47
C HIS A 464 5.60 -13.80 12.55
N GLY A 465 5.41 -15.07 12.19
CA GLY A 465 4.89 -16.11 13.08
C GLY A 465 3.41 -15.98 13.41
N SER A 466 2.64 -15.16 12.68
CA SER A 466 1.18 -15.06 12.85
C SER A 466 0.44 -16.16 12.06
N VAL A 467 -0.87 -16.22 12.26
CA VAL A 467 -1.74 -17.28 11.73
C VAL A 467 -1.79 -17.33 10.20
N ILE A 468 -1.73 -16.19 9.52
CA ILE A 468 -1.82 -16.13 8.06
C ILE A 468 -0.60 -16.74 7.37
N PRO A 469 0.65 -16.32 7.64
CA PRO A 469 1.83 -16.98 7.12
C PRO A 469 1.88 -18.49 7.41
N LEU A 470 1.40 -18.90 8.59
CA LEU A 470 1.31 -20.30 8.94
C LEU A 470 0.33 -21.06 8.02
N PHE A 471 -0.87 -20.49 7.79
CA PHE A 471 -1.86 -21.10 6.90
C PHE A 471 -1.34 -21.16 5.45
N GLU A 472 -0.72 -20.10 4.96
CA GLU A 472 -0.11 -20.08 3.63
C GLU A 472 0.95 -21.16 3.45
N GLU A 473 1.81 -21.33 4.44
CA GLU A 473 2.83 -22.37 4.43
C GLU A 473 2.20 -23.78 4.46
N GLN A 474 1.19 -23.99 5.30
CA GLN A 474 0.48 -25.26 5.37
C GLN A 474 -0.24 -25.58 4.06
N ILE A 475 -0.90 -24.59 3.44
CA ILE A 475 -1.57 -24.76 2.15
C ILE A 475 -0.55 -25.08 1.04
N LYS A 476 0.56 -24.35 0.96
CA LYS A 476 1.64 -24.60 -0.01
C LYS A 476 2.26 -26.00 0.12
N ARG A 477 2.26 -26.57 1.34
CA ARG A 477 2.73 -27.94 1.61
C ARG A 477 1.69 -29.02 1.34
N GLY A 478 0.46 -28.67 0.92
CA GLY A 478 -0.64 -29.62 0.69
C GLY A 478 -1.51 -29.90 1.89
N GLY A 479 -1.36 -29.16 2.97
CA GLY A 479 -2.18 -29.24 4.18
C GLY A 479 -1.75 -30.32 5.21
N PRO A 480 -2.57 -30.58 6.23
CA PRO A 480 -3.83 -29.89 6.54
C PRO A 480 -3.58 -28.50 7.13
N VAL A 481 -4.56 -27.59 6.97
CA VAL A 481 -4.58 -26.30 7.69
C VAL A 481 -5.01 -26.57 9.14
N THR A 482 -4.27 -26.04 10.12
CA THR A 482 -4.52 -26.32 11.53
C THR A 482 -5.09 -25.10 12.25
N ILE A 483 -6.22 -25.27 12.94
CA ILE A 483 -6.84 -24.28 13.81
C ILE A 483 -6.95 -24.80 15.24
N THR A 484 -6.94 -23.91 16.22
CA THR A 484 -6.99 -24.31 17.63
C THR A 484 -8.39 -24.58 18.12
N HIS A 485 -9.40 -23.86 17.61
CA HIS A 485 -10.82 -24.11 17.93
C HIS A 485 -11.73 -23.59 16.80
N PRO A 486 -12.86 -24.25 16.50
CA PRO A 486 -13.77 -23.82 15.44
C PRO A 486 -14.36 -22.42 15.64
N ASP A 487 -14.64 -22.07 16.91
CA ASP A 487 -15.28 -20.79 17.25
C ASP A 487 -14.29 -19.72 17.72
N ILE A 488 -13.00 -19.95 17.53
CA ILE A 488 -11.99 -18.95 17.92
C ILE A 488 -12.10 -17.70 17.07
N VAL A 489 -12.11 -16.54 17.71
CA VAL A 489 -12.27 -15.23 17.07
C VAL A 489 -11.09 -14.36 17.43
N ARG A 490 -10.64 -13.53 16.48
CA ARG A 490 -9.58 -12.54 16.69
C ARG A 490 -9.91 -11.25 15.97
N TYR A 491 -9.46 -10.16 16.56
CA TYR A 491 -9.43 -8.88 15.88
C TYR A 491 -8.20 -8.78 15.00
N PHE A 492 -8.36 -8.19 13.80
CA PHE A 492 -7.26 -7.98 12.88
C PHE A 492 -7.23 -6.54 12.36
N MET A 493 -6.03 -6.02 12.15
CA MET A 493 -5.78 -4.82 11.36
C MET A 493 -4.54 -5.02 10.50
N THR A 494 -4.32 -4.15 9.51
CA THR A 494 -3.08 -4.20 8.72
C THR A 494 -1.90 -3.65 9.54
N ILE A 495 -0.67 -4.05 9.20
CA ILE A 495 0.54 -3.52 9.85
C ILE A 495 0.63 -2.01 9.63
N THR A 496 0.35 -1.56 8.40
CA THR A 496 0.34 -0.14 8.03
C THR A 496 -0.67 0.65 8.85
N GLU A 497 -1.90 0.14 9.00
CA GLU A 497 -2.95 0.75 9.82
C GLU A 497 -2.52 0.86 11.29
N ALA A 498 -1.97 -0.23 11.86
CA ALA A 498 -1.48 -0.24 13.24
C ALA A 498 -0.39 0.83 13.47
N ALA A 499 0.60 0.89 12.57
CA ALA A 499 1.66 1.88 12.65
C ALA A 499 1.14 3.32 12.54
N GLN A 500 0.20 3.58 11.62
CA GLN A 500 -0.45 4.87 11.45
C GLN A 500 -1.17 5.32 12.73
N LEU A 501 -1.97 4.44 13.34
CA LEU A 501 -2.69 4.76 14.57
C LEU A 501 -1.76 4.90 15.78
N VAL A 502 -0.65 4.16 15.83
CA VAL A 502 0.39 4.35 16.87
C VAL A 502 1.05 5.72 16.74
N LEU A 503 1.40 6.16 15.53
CA LEU A 503 1.91 7.51 15.29
C LEU A 503 0.89 8.57 15.68
N GLN A 504 -0.38 8.40 15.32
CA GLN A 504 -1.45 9.31 15.68
C GLN A 504 -1.68 9.36 17.21
N ALA A 505 -1.65 8.20 17.89
CA ALA A 505 -1.72 8.15 19.35
C ALA A 505 -0.52 8.86 20.00
N GLY A 506 0.67 8.74 19.40
CA GLY A 506 1.84 9.52 19.78
C GLY A 506 1.59 11.03 19.68
N GLY A 507 0.93 11.52 18.63
CA GLY A 507 0.56 12.94 18.47
C GLY A 507 -0.48 13.41 19.49
N LEU A 508 -1.43 12.55 19.85
CA LEU A 508 -2.45 12.82 20.88
C LEU A 508 -1.94 12.65 22.31
N ALA A 509 -0.70 12.19 22.50
CA ALA A 509 -0.19 11.73 23.78
C ALA A 509 -0.39 12.72 24.92
N LYS A 510 -1.09 12.26 25.97
CA LYS A 510 -1.19 12.88 27.28
C LYS A 510 -0.62 11.90 28.30
N GLY A 511 0.25 12.37 29.16
CA GLY A 511 1.05 11.54 30.04
C GLY A 511 0.26 10.47 30.81
N GLY A 512 0.78 9.24 30.83
CA GLY A 512 0.22 8.09 31.53
C GLY A 512 -1.00 7.45 30.87
N SER A 513 -1.41 7.91 29.68
CA SER A 513 -2.60 7.37 29.01
C SER A 513 -2.31 6.02 28.36
N ILE A 514 -3.31 5.12 28.44
CA ILE A 514 -3.35 3.89 27.66
C ILE A 514 -4.37 4.11 26.54
N TYR A 515 -3.88 4.19 25.31
CA TYR A 515 -4.71 4.30 24.12
C TYR A 515 -5.14 2.91 23.66
N VAL A 516 -6.38 2.81 23.23
CA VAL A 516 -6.98 1.59 22.71
C VAL A 516 -7.42 1.85 21.28
N LEU A 517 -6.91 1.07 20.33
CA LEU A 517 -7.27 1.21 18.94
C LEU A 517 -8.58 0.46 18.62
N ASP A 518 -9.41 1.09 17.78
CA ASP A 518 -10.59 0.46 17.22
C ASP A 518 -10.18 -0.68 16.27
N MET A 519 -10.45 -1.90 16.71
CA MET A 519 -10.12 -3.11 15.94
C MET A 519 -11.21 -3.51 14.94
N GLY A 520 -12.33 -2.77 14.87
CA GLY A 520 -13.49 -3.14 14.05
C GLY A 520 -14.11 -4.49 14.45
N GLU A 521 -14.71 -5.18 13.48
CA GLU A 521 -15.40 -6.45 13.74
C GLU A 521 -14.42 -7.61 13.94
N PRO A 522 -14.72 -8.51 14.88
CA PRO A 522 -13.92 -9.71 15.11
C PRO A 522 -14.11 -10.73 13.98
N VAL A 523 -13.04 -11.43 13.61
CA VAL A 523 -13.00 -12.41 12.51
C VAL A 523 -12.85 -13.82 13.08
N LYS A 524 -13.74 -14.76 12.67
CA LYS A 524 -13.57 -16.19 12.96
C LYS A 524 -12.36 -16.73 12.21
N ILE A 525 -11.46 -17.41 12.93
CA ILE A 525 -10.23 -17.98 12.33
C ILE A 525 -10.57 -19.10 11.33
N MET A 526 -11.65 -19.85 11.58
CA MET A 526 -12.15 -20.86 10.63
C MET A 526 -12.54 -20.22 9.29
N ASP A 527 -13.24 -19.07 9.31
CA ASP A 527 -13.65 -18.38 8.08
C ASP A 527 -12.43 -17.84 7.34
N LEU A 528 -11.46 -17.29 8.07
CA LEU A 528 -10.19 -16.85 7.49
C LEU A 528 -9.42 -18.02 6.83
N ALA A 529 -9.35 -19.18 7.50
CA ALA A 529 -8.73 -20.38 6.95
C ALA A 529 -9.44 -20.84 5.66
N ASN A 530 -10.76 -20.90 5.67
CA ASN A 530 -11.56 -21.29 4.52
C ASN A 530 -11.40 -20.30 3.34
N ARG A 531 -11.36 -19.00 3.61
CA ARG A 531 -11.11 -17.97 2.59
C ARG A 531 -9.72 -18.13 1.96
N LEU A 532 -8.69 -18.36 2.77
CA LEU A 532 -7.32 -18.59 2.29
C LEU A 532 -7.20 -19.89 1.48
N ILE A 533 -7.80 -20.97 1.93
CA ILE A 533 -7.82 -22.25 1.19
C ILE A 533 -8.41 -22.04 -0.22
N ARG A 534 -9.57 -21.36 -0.30
CA ARG A 534 -10.18 -21.04 -1.60
C ARG A 534 -9.32 -20.09 -2.43
N PHE A 535 -8.67 -19.14 -1.80
CA PHE A 535 -7.75 -18.21 -2.48
C PHE A 535 -6.60 -18.93 -3.19
N TYR A 536 -6.10 -20.01 -2.59
CA TYR A 536 -5.07 -20.86 -3.21
C TYR A 536 -5.63 -21.92 -4.17
N GLY A 537 -6.95 -21.85 -4.52
CA GLY A 537 -7.59 -22.73 -5.48
C GLY A 537 -8.00 -24.09 -4.94
N TYR A 538 -8.04 -24.27 -3.62
CA TYR A 538 -8.51 -25.50 -2.96
C TYR A 538 -9.92 -25.33 -2.41
N GLU A 539 -10.63 -26.47 -2.22
CA GLU A 539 -11.94 -26.50 -1.59
C GLU A 539 -11.82 -27.05 -0.16
N PRO A 540 -12.23 -26.26 0.88
CA PRO A 540 -12.15 -26.69 2.26
C PRO A 540 -12.93 -27.99 2.51
N GLY A 541 -12.30 -28.95 3.19
CA GLY A 541 -12.90 -30.24 3.51
C GLY A 541 -12.97 -31.26 2.36
N VAL A 542 -12.69 -30.86 1.13
CA VAL A 542 -12.67 -31.74 -0.05
C VAL A 542 -11.24 -32.12 -0.42
N ASN A 543 -10.47 -31.16 -0.93
CA ASN A 543 -9.08 -31.37 -1.32
C ASN A 543 -8.05 -30.65 -0.41
N MET A 544 -8.54 -29.87 0.57
CA MET A 544 -7.73 -29.29 1.66
C MET A 544 -8.46 -29.45 2.98
N GLN A 545 -7.90 -30.28 3.87
CA GLN A 545 -8.49 -30.54 5.19
C GLN A 545 -8.14 -29.44 6.18
N VAL A 546 -9.11 -29.10 7.06
CA VAL A 546 -8.91 -28.25 8.22
C VAL A 546 -8.94 -29.13 9.47
N LYS A 547 -7.85 -29.13 10.26
CA LYS A 547 -7.70 -29.94 11.47
C LYS A 547 -7.78 -29.06 12.70
N VAL A 548 -8.64 -29.45 13.66
CA VAL A 548 -8.72 -28.81 14.98
C VAL A 548 -7.69 -29.44 15.91
N THR A 549 -6.82 -28.63 16.52
CA THR A 549 -5.72 -29.09 17.39
C THR A 549 -6.00 -28.95 18.88
N GLY A 550 -7.03 -28.22 19.27
CA GLY A 550 -7.30 -27.80 20.65
C GLY A 550 -6.64 -26.46 20.99
N LEU A 551 -7.22 -25.75 21.97
CA LEU A 551 -6.67 -24.47 22.45
C LEU A 551 -5.28 -24.68 23.06
N ARG A 552 -4.36 -23.79 22.77
CA ARG A 552 -3.00 -23.78 23.35
C ARG A 552 -3.05 -23.29 24.80
N PRO A 553 -2.07 -23.66 25.64
CA PRO A 553 -1.96 -23.09 26.99
C PRO A 553 -1.97 -21.55 26.97
N GLY A 554 -2.79 -20.95 27.81
CA GLY A 554 -2.94 -19.49 27.89
C GLY A 554 -3.72 -18.82 26.73
N GLU A 555 -4.24 -19.59 25.75
CA GLU A 555 -5.02 -19.04 24.63
C GLU A 555 -6.49 -18.88 25.03
N LYS A 556 -7.05 -17.68 24.77
CA LYS A 556 -8.47 -17.37 24.94
C LYS A 556 -9.27 -17.72 23.68
N LEU A 557 -10.55 -18.09 23.85
CA LEU A 557 -11.47 -18.23 22.72
C LEU A 557 -11.82 -16.87 22.10
N TYR A 558 -12.01 -15.86 22.95
CA TYR A 558 -12.27 -14.46 22.59
C TYR A 558 -11.24 -13.56 23.28
N GLU A 559 -10.67 -12.62 22.55
CA GLU A 559 -9.77 -11.61 23.13
C GLU A 559 -10.55 -10.32 23.43
N GLU A 560 -10.21 -9.68 24.55
CA GLU A 560 -10.84 -8.46 25.06
C GLU A 560 -9.91 -7.27 24.83
N LEU A 561 -10.45 -6.16 24.34
CA LEU A 561 -9.68 -4.92 24.17
C LEU A 561 -9.71 -4.05 25.43
N LEU A 562 -10.74 -4.20 26.24
CA LEU A 562 -11.02 -3.45 27.46
C LEU A 562 -11.49 -4.40 28.57
N MET A 563 -11.17 -4.09 29.81
CA MET A 563 -11.82 -4.74 30.97
C MET A 563 -13.24 -4.19 31.15
N ASP A 564 -14.13 -4.97 31.74
CA ASP A 564 -15.49 -4.51 32.03
C ASP A 564 -15.51 -3.20 32.81
N SER A 565 -14.59 -3.03 33.77
CA SER A 565 -14.41 -1.78 34.53
C SER A 565 -13.85 -0.59 33.70
N GLU A 566 -13.27 -0.85 32.55
CA GLU A 566 -12.73 0.15 31.62
C GLU A 566 -13.79 0.59 30.59
N GLN A 567 -14.75 -0.29 30.20
CA GLN A 567 -15.73 -0.04 29.15
C GLN A 567 -16.61 1.19 29.43
N ASP A 568 -17.17 1.28 30.61
CA ASP A 568 -18.06 2.39 31.00
C ASP A 568 -17.33 3.73 31.21
N LYS A 569 -16.00 3.69 31.37
CA LYS A 569 -15.16 4.88 31.68
C LYS A 569 -14.24 5.28 30.52
N MET A 570 -14.38 4.64 29.37
CA MET A 570 -13.57 4.93 28.20
C MET A 570 -13.83 6.34 27.66
N ALA A 571 -12.77 7.12 27.44
CA ALA A 571 -12.86 8.44 26.87
C ALA A 571 -12.58 8.44 25.36
N LYS A 572 -13.34 9.23 24.61
CA LYS A 572 -13.10 9.49 23.19
C LYS A 572 -11.94 10.45 23.03
N THR A 573 -11.15 10.28 21.96
CA THR A 573 -10.14 11.26 21.55
C THR A 573 -10.65 12.11 20.38
N ALA A 574 -9.84 13.01 19.90
CA ALA A 574 -10.11 13.76 18.67
C ALA A 574 -10.11 12.85 17.42
N HIS A 575 -9.57 11.65 17.53
CA HIS A 575 -9.53 10.66 16.44
C HIS A 575 -10.56 9.55 16.70
N ASN A 576 -11.45 9.30 15.73
CA ASN A 576 -12.58 8.38 15.87
C ASN A 576 -12.19 6.91 16.13
N LYS A 577 -10.96 6.50 15.77
CA LYS A 577 -10.44 5.13 15.94
C LYS A 577 -9.48 4.98 17.13
N ILE A 578 -9.33 6.00 17.97
CA ILE A 578 -8.44 5.97 19.13
C ILE A 578 -9.22 6.37 20.36
N PHE A 579 -9.23 5.49 21.36
CA PHE A 579 -9.88 5.71 22.65
C PHE A 579 -8.85 5.72 23.77
N ILE A 580 -9.23 6.22 24.95
CA ILE A 580 -8.38 6.25 26.15
C ILE A 580 -9.02 5.37 27.22
N ALA A 581 -8.30 4.36 27.68
CA ALA A 581 -8.67 3.58 28.85
C ALA A 581 -8.50 4.41 30.15
N PRO A 582 -9.33 4.18 31.18
CA PRO A 582 -9.17 4.87 32.44
C PRO A 582 -7.82 4.53 33.10
N PRO A 583 -7.23 5.46 33.86
CA PRO A 583 -5.95 5.23 34.52
C PRO A 583 -6.10 4.16 35.62
N MET A 584 -5.06 3.32 35.74
CA MET A 584 -4.99 2.33 36.80
C MET A 584 -4.68 2.97 38.16
N GLN A 585 -5.27 2.42 39.21
CA GLN A 585 -4.87 2.73 40.58
C GLN A 585 -3.67 1.81 40.92
N ILE A 586 -2.49 2.40 41.03
CA ILE A 586 -1.25 1.69 41.34
C ILE A 586 -0.74 2.18 42.68
N ASP A 587 -0.60 1.28 43.65
CA ASP A 587 0.16 1.51 44.85
C ASP A 587 1.65 1.45 44.54
N LEU A 588 2.32 2.57 44.50
CA LEU A 588 3.69 2.70 44.05
C LEU A 588 4.68 1.95 44.94
N GLU A 589 4.52 2.02 46.26
CA GLU A 589 5.45 1.41 47.21
C GLU A 589 5.40 -0.12 47.10
N LYS A 590 4.19 -0.65 47.09
CA LYS A 590 3.96 -2.08 46.86
C LYS A 590 4.47 -2.53 45.49
N PHE A 591 4.16 -1.74 44.44
CA PHE A 591 4.56 -2.08 43.06
C PHE A 591 6.09 -2.17 42.91
N TYR A 592 6.85 -1.24 43.47
CA TYR A 592 8.31 -1.31 43.38
C TYR A 592 8.90 -2.45 44.24
N THR A 593 8.32 -2.76 45.39
CA THR A 593 8.71 -3.91 46.22
C THR A 593 8.49 -5.21 45.50
N ASP A 594 7.29 -5.40 44.95
CA ASP A 594 6.94 -6.60 44.17
C ASP A 594 7.77 -6.72 42.88
N LEU A 595 8.10 -5.59 42.24
CA LEU A 595 8.96 -5.56 41.05
C LEU A 595 10.39 -6.01 41.38
N GLN A 596 10.93 -5.67 42.56
CA GLN A 596 12.24 -6.18 43.00
C GLN A 596 12.19 -7.69 43.24
N ARG A 597 11.14 -8.19 43.92
CA ARG A 597 10.93 -9.62 44.13
C ARG A 597 10.79 -10.36 42.79
N LEU A 598 10.08 -9.80 41.83
CA LEU A 598 9.95 -10.36 40.48
C LEU A 598 11.30 -10.43 39.74
N LYS A 599 12.15 -9.39 39.93
CA LYS A 599 13.51 -9.40 39.36
C LYS A 599 14.34 -10.55 39.90
N ASP A 600 14.34 -10.71 41.21
CA ASP A 600 15.15 -11.74 41.85
C ASP A 600 14.66 -13.15 41.46
N SER A 601 13.35 -13.39 41.44
CA SER A 601 12.76 -14.65 40.97
C SER A 601 13.11 -14.94 39.50
N ALA A 602 13.06 -13.91 38.62
CA ALA A 602 13.38 -14.09 37.21
C ALA A 602 14.88 -14.33 36.96
N LEU A 603 15.79 -13.66 37.69
CA LEU A 603 17.24 -13.85 37.58
C LEU A 603 17.63 -15.27 37.91
N HIS A 604 17.01 -15.88 38.91
CA HIS A 604 17.29 -17.27 39.33
C HIS A 604 16.44 -18.31 38.56
N ASN A 605 15.66 -17.89 37.58
CA ASN A 605 14.69 -18.75 36.85
C ASN A 605 13.80 -19.57 37.81
N SER A 606 13.39 -18.94 38.94
CA SER A 606 12.55 -19.56 39.95
C SER A 606 11.17 -19.90 39.40
N ASP A 607 10.60 -21.01 39.89
CA ASP A 607 9.24 -21.40 39.63
C ASP A 607 8.20 -20.39 40.18
N GLU A 608 8.64 -19.55 41.14
CA GLU A 608 7.82 -18.50 41.76
C GLU A 608 7.48 -17.33 40.81
N VAL A 609 8.15 -17.21 39.65
CA VAL A 609 7.93 -16.10 38.69
C VAL A 609 6.45 -15.93 38.36
N VAL A 610 5.74 -17.03 38.14
CA VAL A 610 4.30 -16.98 37.78
C VAL A 610 3.44 -16.59 38.97
N ASP A 611 3.79 -17.00 40.18
CA ASP A 611 3.05 -16.66 41.41
C ASP A 611 3.22 -15.15 41.72
N VAL A 612 4.45 -14.63 41.60
CA VAL A 612 4.71 -13.19 41.75
C VAL A 612 3.97 -12.37 40.68
N LEU A 613 3.97 -12.83 39.43
CA LEU A 613 3.18 -12.19 38.38
C LEU A 613 1.69 -12.13 38.70
N GLN A 614 1.14 -13.20 39.30
CA GLN A 614 -0.28 -13.26 39.68
C GLN A 614 -0.60 -12.32 40.87
N GLU A 615 0.31 -12.20 41.82
CA GLU A 615 0.18 -11.26 42.94
C GLU A 615 0.21 -9.79 42.44
N MET A 616 1.13 -9.47 41.48
CA MET A 616 1.25 -8.12 40.94
C MET A 616 0.10 -7.73 40.01
N VAL A 617 -0.48 -8.71 39.31
CA VAL A 617 -1.60 -8.51 38.36
C VAL A 617 -2.76 -9.41 38.80
N PRO A 618 -3.65 -8.95 39.68
CA PRO A 618 -4.72 -9.79 40.22
C PRO A 618 -5.72 -10.35 39.18
N THR A 619 -5.80 -9.67 38.02
CA THR A 619 -6.61 -10.14 36.87
C THR A 619 -5.90 -11.20 36.03
N TYR A 620 -4.70 -11.60 36.38
CA TYR A 620 -3.98 -12.67 35.72
C TYR A 620 -4.42 -14.02 36.23
N HIS A 621 -4.92 -14.87 35.34
CA HIS A 621 -5.36 -16.24 35.64
C HIS A 621 -4.47 -17.25 34.92
N PRO A 622 -3.36 -17.72 35.55
CA PRO A 622 -2.43 -18.64 34.91
C PRO A 622 -3.06 -20.00 34.63
N ASN A 623 -2.78 -20.55 33.44
CA ASN A 623 -3.18 -21.90 33.09
C ASN A 623 -2.19 -22.93 33.69
N ARG A 624 -2.42 -23.37 34.92
CA ARG A 624 -1.49 -24.25 35.67
C ARG A 624 -1.33 -25.68 35.10
N ARG A 625 -2.05 -26.08 34.05
CA ARG A 625 -1.94 -27.42 33.45
C ARG A 625 -0.59 -27.71 32.76
N VAL A 626 0.24 -26.71 32.49
CA VAL A 626 1.55 -26.86 31.82
C VAL A 626 2.65 -27.36 32.78
N ARG A 627 2.45 -27.27 34.12
CA ARG A 627 3.52 -27.60 35.09
C ARG A 627 3.65 -29.10 35.44
N ALA A 628 2.70 -29.97 35.05
CA ALA A 628 2.72 -31.36 35.48
C ALA A 628 3.59 -32.31 34.65
N ASP A 629 4.02 -31.91 33.44
CA ASP A 629 4.75 -32.83 32.54
C ASP A 629 6.02 -32.20 31.99
N HIS A 630 7.02 -31.95 32.87
CA HIS A 630 8.43 -31.95 32.48
C HIS A 630 9.02 -33.34 32.29
N THR A 631 8.24 -34.39 32.29
CA THR A 631 8.60 -35.67 31.71
C THR A 631 8.49 -35.51 30.19
N VAL A 632 9.62 -35.23 29.55
CA VAL A 632 9.79 -35.45 28.12
C VAL A 632 9.38 -36.90 27.88
N VAL A 633 8.19 -37.11 27.30
CA VAL A 633 7.87 -38.39 26.69
C VAL A 633 8.84 -38.55 25.54
N ALA A 634 9.97 -39.19 25.80
CA ALA A 634 10.87 -39.66 24.78
C ALA A 634 10.01 -40.52 23.84
N ALA A 635 9.85 -40.04 22.61
CA ALA A 635 9.35 -40.88 21.54
C ALA A 635 10.21 -42.14 21.54
N THR A 636 9.55 -43.28 21.71
CA THR A 636 10.12 -44.60 21.66
C THR A 636 10.91 -44.81 20.37
N GLY A 637 12.20 -44.66 20.46
CA GLY A 637 13.19 -44.96 19.42
C GLY A 637 14.56 -44.98 20.06
N ASN A 638 15.09 -46.20 20.27
CA ASN A 638 16.39 -46.56 20.82
C ASN A 638 17.50 -45.51 20.60
N THR A 639 17.68 -44.61 21.54
CA THR A 639 18.94 -43.87 21.73
C THR A 639 19.23 -43.87 23.23
N ALA A 640 20.36 -44.51 23.60
CA ALA A 640 20.84 -44.54 24.96
C ALA A 640 21.05 -43.12 25.48
N LEU A 641 20.25 -42.71 26.46
CA LEU A 641 20.42 -41.45 27.18
C LEU A 641 21.60 -41.66 28.17
N PHE A 642 22.67 -40.92 27.97
CA PHE A 642 23.75 -40.83 28.95
C PHE A 642 23.25 -40.04 30.18
N SER A 643 23.56 -40.56 31.39
CA SER A 643 23.30 -39.83 32.63
C SER A 643 24.19 -38.59 32.72
N ARG A 644 23.80 -37.63 33.57
CA ARG A 644 24.61 -36.41 33.81
C ARG A 644 26.04 -36.75 34.24
N GLU A 645 26.22 -37.85 34.93
CA GLU A 645 27.53 -38.37 35.41
C GLU A 645 28.35 -38.94 34.25
N GLU A 646 27.75 -39.68 33.32
CA GLU A 646 28.39 -40.20 32.13
C GLU A 646 28.83 -39.10 31.15
N ILE A 647 28.02 -38.02 31.02
CA ILE A 647 28.39 -36.83 30.22
C ILE A 647 29.56 -36.11 30.89
N ALA A 648 29.54 -35.92 32.20
CA ALA A 648 30.61 -35.29 32.96
C ALA A 648 31.89 -36.09 32.93
N GLN A 649 31.81 -37.43 32.91
CA GLN A 649 32.95 -38.31 32.77
C GLN A 649 33.56 -38.26 31.38
N LYS A 650 32.76 -38.29 30.32
CA LYS A 650 33.22 -38.11 28.92
C LYS A 650 33.84 -36.74 28.65
N LEU A 651 33.34 -35.68 29.26
CA LEU A 651 33.93 -34.34 29.15
C LEU A 651 35.31 -34.27 29.84
N ARG A 652 35.51 -34.95 30.98
CA ARG A 652 36.82 -35.03 31.65
C ARG A 652 37.83 -35.88 30.87
N GLU A 653 37.38 -36.95 30.20
CA GLU A 653 38.21 -37.80 29.34
C GLU A 653 38.65 -37.08 28.05
N THR A 654 37.91 -36.08 27.59
CA THR A 654 38.28 -35.24 26.44
C THR A 654 39.18 -34.06 26.79
N GLU A 655 39.25 -33.64 28.07
CA GLU A 655 40.13 -32.54 28.54
C GLU A 655 41.55 -33.01 28.91
N HIS A 656 41.79 -34.32 29.06
CA HIS A 656 43.12 -34.90 29.24
C HIS A 656 43.31 -36.07 28.27
N PRO A 657 43.81 -35.80 27.04
CA PRO A 657 44.36 -36.92 26.26
C PRO A 657 45.60 -37.42 26.98
N ALA A 658 45.59 -38.68 27.35
CA ALA A 658 46.72 -39.34 27.97
C ALA A 658 47.98 -39.20 27.09
N GLU A 659 48.99 -38.55 27.63
CA GLU A 659 50.39 -38.75 27.18
C GLU A 659 50.78 -40.20 27.41
N GLU A 660 50.75 -40.99 26.36
CA GLU A 660 51.52 -42.27 26.35
C GLU A 660 52.16 -42.43 24.98
N GLY A 661 53.55 -42.49 25.05
CA GLY A 661 54.47 -43.28 24.29
C GLY A 661 54.86 -42.81 22.88
#